data_d882fde92dcb7334efc420a5ef56157e
#
_entry.id   d882fde92dcb7334efc420a5ef56157e
#
_cell.length_a   1.000
_cell.length_b   1.000
_cell.length_c   1.000
_cell.angle_alpha   90.00
_cell.angle_beta   90.00
_cell.angle_gamma   90.00
#
_symmetry.space_group_name_H-M   'P 1'
#
loop_
_entity.id
_entity.type
_entity.pdbx_description
1 polymer ?
#
loop_
_entity_poly.entity_id
_entity_poly.type
_entity_poly.pdbx_seq_one_letter_code
_entity_poly.pdbx_strand_id
1 'polypeptide(L)'
;MTQKLVVVGNGMAGVRAIEEVLMRGGAEKFDITVFGDEPYGNYNRILLSNVLAGSQEIEAADSEIFLNGLDWYEENRIALRAGVRVVRIDSFARIVYADDGSATRYDKLILATGSRSFFPPIAGLWADDKTLADGVFGFRTLDDCAAMISQSADRSKAVVIGGGLLGLEAARGLQSRGLTVDVVHAAPTLMNAQLDDTAGGILRRSVEDIGITVHVEKVTTEVVTENGRLSSIVFSDGSSIECDMLVIAAGIRPNVGLAQRAGLTVERAIVVDDHMRSIDDDNIYVVGECAQHRGQVYGLVAPLWEQATVLADHITDTDRTAAYHGSRTATKLKVAGVDVAAMGLKSPELPDDEFVQYSEPRHGVYKTIVIRDGKLIGATLVGDVSKVSFLTQAFDSGLPLPDERVSLMFDIGTPDVAVGVAELSDDAQVCNCNGVNKGRLVACVRGGETSVTGVMAKTKAGKGCGSCRELVGQIVEWAADGAVTEDPSAAWYVPGIPYDKTTLMRLIRDLELHSVSSVFAALAPDGREDANSKMALSSLLEMMWADEFVDEQDARFINDRVHANIQRDGTFSVVPQMKGGVTNSWQLRRIAEVADKYAIPMIKLTGGQRIDLLGVRKEDLPAVWADLDMPSGYAYGKSFRTVKTCVGSDFCRYGLGDSTALGIALEERYQGLASPAKMKLAVTGCPRNCAEALCKDLGVVAVGDGRWEIYVGGAAGAHIRKGDLLATPDDPETVVTLAGRFLQYYRENANWLERTYTFVPRVGIEKIRAVVVDDTDGLAEGLDARMQKSVDAYRDPWQDGREPVTEGQFRPSLPLLPLPQVPVR
;
A
#
# COMPACT_ATOMS: atom_id res chain seq x y z
N MET A 1 28.78 31.62 -23.21
CA MET A 1 27.41 31.52 -23.74
C MET A 1 26.83 30.21 -23.22
N THR A 2 25.69 30.28 -22.67
CA THR A 2 24.97 29.08 -22.20
C THR A 2 24.53 28.27 -23.41
N GLN A 3 24.78 26.98 -23.44
CA GLN A 3 24.37 26.09 -24.54
C GLN A 3 22.89 25.70 -24.37
N LYS A 4 22.20 25.45 -25.47
CA LYS A 4 20.83 24.98 -25.44
C LYS A 4 20.75 23.46 -25.40
N LEU A 5 20.25 22.93 -24.29
CA LEU A 5 19.96 21.51 -24.13
C LEU A 5 18.48 21.26 -24.33
N VAL A 6 18.14 20.48 -25.35
CA VAL A 6 16.75 20.04 -25.57
C VAL A 6 16.63 18.56 -25.21
N VAL A 7 15.58 18.24 -24.44
CA VAL A 7 15.24 16.86 -24.07
C VAL A 7 13.88 16.50 -24.64
N VAL A 8 13.80 15.42 -25.40
CA VAL A 8 12.57 14.91 -26.00
C VAL A 8 12.14 13.65 -25.24
N GLY A 9 11.15 13.82 -24.36
CA GLY A 9 10.60 12.81 -23.48
C GLY A 9 10.73 13.19 -22.01
N ASN A 10 9.59 13.45 -21.35
CA ASN A 10 9.48 13.82 -19.94
C ASN A 10 9.20 12.60 -19.04
N GLY A 11 9.63 11.41 -19.46
CA GLY A 11 9.52 10.18 -18.69
C GLY A 11 10.68 10.00 -17.69
N MET A 12 10.71 8.84 -17.01
CA MET A 12 11.70 8.52 -15.97
C MET A 12 13.16 8.70 -16.44
N ALA A 13 13.49 8.25 -17.65
CA ALA A 13 14.86 8.34 -18.18
C ALA A 13 15.25 9.79 -18.55
N GLY A 14 14.34 10.54 -19.19
CA GLY A 14 14.62 11.91 -19.61
C GLY A 14 14.84 12.85 -18.44
N VAL A 15 13.97 12.77 -17.42
CA VAL A 15 14.11 13.61 -16.21
C VAL A 15 15.31 13.19 -15.39
N ARG A 16 15.59 11.89 -15.29
CA ARG A 16 16.81 11.45 -14.61
C ARG A 16 18.06 11.98 -15.29
N ALA A 17 18.14 11.98 -16.60
CA ALA A 17 19.25 12.57 -17.31
C ALA A 17 19.42 14.08 -16.98
N ILE A 18 18.31 14.81 -16.84
CA ILE A 18 18.33 16.21 -16.41
C ILE A 18 18.82 16.33 -14.95
N GLU A 19 18.30 15.54 -14.01
CA GLU A 19 18.75 15.53 -12.62
C GLU A 19 20.25 15.29 -12.53
N GLU A 20 20.78 14.31 -13.28
CA GLU A 20 22.21 14.03 -13.31
C GLU A 20 23.03 15.18 -13.93
N VAL A 21 22.52 15.83 -14.97
CA VAL A 21 23.14 17.02 -15.56
C VAL A 21 23.17 18.19 -14.56
N LEU A 22 22.06 18.43 -13.83
CA LEU A 22 21.99 19.47 -12.80
C LEU A 22 22.98 19.23 -11.66
N MET A 23 23.09 17.99 -11.17
CA MET A 23 24.02 17.61 -10.11
C MET A 23 25.49 17.85 -10.49
N ARG A 24 25.80 17.90 -11.79
CA ARG A 24 27.14 18.19 -12.35
C ARG A 24 27.32 19.65 -12.76
N GLY A 25 26.50 20.55 -12.19
CA GLY A 25 26.59 21.99 -12.49
C GLY A 25 26.01 22.37 -13.87
N GLY A 26 25.15 21.53 -14.44
CA GLY A 26 24.54 21.78 -15.73
C GLY A 26 23.63 22.99 -15.79
N ALA A 27 23.08 23.45 -14.67
CA ALA A 27 22.25 24.66 -14.60
C ALA A 27 23.01 25.93 -15.01
N GLU A 28 24.33 25.95 -14.85
CA GLU A 28 25.18 27.07 -15.27
C GLU A 28 25.65 26.94 -16.73
N LYS A 29 25.65 25.70 -17.26
CA LYS A 29 26.13 25.38 -18.61
C LYS A 29 25.04 25.42 -19.66
N PHE A 30 23.82 25.02 -19.28
CA PHE A 30 22.70 24.77 -20.20
C PHE A 30 21.46 25.60 -19.90
N ASP A 31 20.81 26.04 -20.98
CA ASP A 31 19.44 26.49 -21.04
C ASP A 31 18.58 25.26 -21.46
N ILE A 32 17.82 24.70 -20.51
CA ILE A 32 17.20 23.38 -20.64
C ILE A 32 15.73 23.54 -21.04
N THR A 33 15.34 22.90 -22.16
CA THR A 33 13.94 22.77 -22.60
C THR A 33 13.57 21.27 -22.68
N VAL A 34 12.42 20.91 -22.08
CA VAL A 34 11.92 19.53 -22.05
C VAL A 34 10.58 19.47 -22.80
N PHE A 35 10.43 18.54 -23.70
CA PHE A 35 9.19 18.23 -24.39
C PHE A 35 8.61 16.91 -23.86
N GLY A 36 7.37 16.92 -23.40
CA GLY A 36 6.59 15.77 -23.02
C GLY A 36 5.28 15.68 -23.77
N ASP A 37 4.96 14.56 -24.37
CA ASP A 37 3.69 14.36 -25.12
C ASP A 37 2.50 14.09 -24.17
N GLU A 38 2.75 13.77 -22.92
CA GLU A 38 1.75 13.69 -21.85
C GLU A 38 1.62 15.05 -21.13
N PRO A 39 0.41 15.50 -20.72
CA PRO A 39 0.17 16.83 -20.15
C PRO A 39 0.60 16.92 -18.67
N TYR A 40 1.31 15.95 -18.16
CA TYR A 40 1.69 15.81 -16.75
C TYR A 40 3.17 16.15 -16.52
N GLY A 41 3.51 16.39 -15.24
CA GLY A 41 4.88 16.26 -14.74
C GLY A 41 5.40 14.82 -14.89
N ASN A 42 6.68 14.59 -14.62
CA ASN A 42 7.18 13.22 -14.71
C ASN A 42 6.71 12.38 -13.53
N TYR A 43 6.34 11.14 -13.81
CA TYR A 43 5.81 10.22 -12.81
C TYR A 43 6.49 8.85 -12.86
N ASN A 44 6.40 8.13 -11.75
CA ASN A 44 6.95 6.78 -11.62
C ASN A 44 6.00 5.75 -12.22
N ARG A 45 6.33 5.27 -13.42
CA ARG A 45 5.52 4.27 -14.15
C ARG A 45 5.41 2.92 -13.44
N ILE A 46 6.31 2.62 -12.48
CA ILE A 46 6.23 1.40 -11.67
C ILE A 46 4.99 1.42 -10.76
N LEU A 47 4.50 2.60 -10.40
CA LEU A 47 3.34 2.78 -9.53
C LEU A 47 1.98 2.76 -10.26
N LEU A 48 1.96 2.60 -11.59
CA LEU A 48 0.70 2.53 -12.36
C LEU A 48 -0.21 1.39 -11.91
N SER A 49 0.35 0.27 -11.46
CA SER A 49 -0.40 -0.83 -10.89
C SER A 49 -1.14 -0.44 -9.60
N ASN A 50 -0.53 0.41 -8.76
CA ASN A 50 -1.14 0.93 -7.54
C ASN A 50 -2.29 1.91 -7.87
N VAL A 51 -2.11 2.73 -8.90
CA VAL A 51 -3.16 3.62 -9.41
C VAL A 51 -4.35 2.79 -9.92
N LEU A 52 -4.09 1.79 -10.75
CA LEU A 52 -5.13 0.91 -11.26
C LEU A 52 -5.84 0.15 -10.12
N ALA A 53 -5.13 -0.28 -9.09
CA ALA A 53 -5.70 -0.95 -7.93
C ALA A 53 -6.48 -0.02 -6.98
N GLY A 54 -6.39 1.31 -7.14
CA GLY A 54 -7.03 2.30 -6.28
C GLY A 54 -6.33 2.53 -4.93
N SER A 55 -5.09 2.06 -4.78
CA SER A 55 -4.25 2.33 -3.60
C SER A 55 -3.49 3.65 -3.70
N GLN A 56 -3.56 4.31 -4.85
CA GLN A 56 -2.95 5.62 -5.10
C GLN A 56 -3.86 6.47 -6.00
N GLU A 57 -4.13 7.71 -5.60
CA GLU A 57 -4.95 8.65 -6.35
C GLU A 57 -4.08 9.49 -7.31
N ILE A 58 -4.62 9.80 -8.50
CA ILE A 58 -3.92 10.60 -9.53
C ILE A 58 -4.04 12.09 -9.24
N GLU A 59 -5.20 12.53 -8.72
CA GLU A 59 -5.60 13.94 -8.63
C GLU A 59 -5.12 14.65 -7.36
N ALA A 60 -4.53 13.96 -6.41
CA ALA A 60 -4.01 14.60 -5.20
C ALA A 60 -2.77 15.45 -5.53
N ALA A 61 -2.73 16.68 -5.07
CA ALA A 61 -1.59 17.58 -5.26
C ALA A 61 -0.27 16.98 -4.72
N ASP A 62 -0.36 16.10 -3.72
CA ASP A 62 0.75 15.40 -3.08
C ASP A 62 0.84 13.92 -3.51
N SER A 63 0.33 13.57 -4.68
CA SER A 63 0.36 12.19 -5.17
C SER A 63 1.79 11.68 -5.30
N GLU A 64 2.13 10.63 -4.55
CA GLU A 64 3.48 10.01 -4.56
C GLU A 64 3.86 9.39 -5.93
N ILE A 65 2.94 9.39 -6.89
CA ILE A 65 3.25 8.91 -8.26
C ILE A 65 4.19 9.87 -8.98
N PHE A 66 4.10 11.19 -8.73
CA PHE A 66 4.95 12.16 -9.38
C PHE A 66 6.35 12.15 -8.77
N LEU A 67 7.38 11.98 -9.62
CA LEU A 67 8.78 12.01 -9.19
C LEU A 67 9.22 13.44 -8.89
N ASN A 68 8.81 14.40 -9.72
CA ASN A 68 9.03 15.82 -9.51
C ASN A 68 7.74 16.58 -9.80
N GLY A 69 7.35 17.49 -8.90
CA GLY A 69 6.22 18.41 -9.11
C GLY A 69 6.53 19.43 -10.21
N LEU A 70 5.52 20.17 -10.64
CA LEU A 70 5.72 21.22 -11.66
C LEU A 70 6.60 22.35 -11.17
N ASP A 71 6.56 22.65 -9.87
CA ASP A 71 7.42 23.59 -9.16
C ASP A 71 8.91 23.26 -9.30
N TRP A 72 9.28 21.98 -9.28
CA TRP A 72 10.66 21.55 -9.46
C TRP A 72 11.27 22.04 -10.79
N TYR A 73 10.49 22.07 -11.88
CA TYR A 73 10.98 22.57 -13.18
C TYR A 73 11.24 24.08 -13.11
N GLU A 74 10.36 24.84 -12.47
CA GLU A 74 10.50 26.29 -12.29
C GLU A 74 11.72 26.62 -11.40
N GLU A 75 11.88 25.95 -10.26
CA GLU A 75 12.99 26.11 -9.34
C GLU A 75 14.35 25.85 -10.00
N ASN A 76 14.40 24.86 -10.90
CA ASN A 76 15.62 24.52 -11.66
C ASN A 76 15.74 25.26 -12.99
N ARG A 77 14.86 26.21 -13.29
CA ARG A 77 14.84 27.02 -14.52
C ARG A 77 14.74 26.17 -15.79
N ILE A 78 13.95 25.11 -15.76
CA ILE A 78 13.72 24.20 -16.87
C ILE A 78 12.43 24.62 -17.57
N ALA A 79 12.47 24.86 -18.89
CA ALA A 79 11.30 25.13 -19.68
C ALA A 79 10.57 23.82 -20.04
N LEU A 80 9.60 23.41 -19.22
CA LEU A 80 8.76 22.23 -19.49
C LEU A 80 7.67 22.59 -20.52
N ARG A 81 7.55 21.81 -21.58
CA ARG A 81 6.52 21.84 -22.62
C ARG A 81 5.69 20.55 -22.52
N ALA A 82 4.86 20.45 -21.46
CA ALA A 82 3.96 19.32 -21.25
C ALA A 82 2.81 19.33 -22.25
N GLY A 83 2.37 18.15 -22.72
CA GLY A 83 1.36 17.97 -23.75
C GLY A 83 1.81 18.38 -25.14
N VAL A 84 3.10 18.60 -25.37
CA VAL A 84 3.67 19.04 -26.67
C VAL A 84 4.60 17.97 -27.22
N ARG A 85 4.22 17.42 -28.38
CA ARG A 85 4.96 16.33 -29.04
C ARG A 85 5.93 16.84 -30.09
N VAL A 86 7.19 16.43 -30.02
CA VAL A 86 8.16 16.65 -31.09
C VAL A 86 7.84 15.71 -32.25
N VAL A 87 7.62 16.29 -33.43
CA VAL A 87 7.23 15.54 -34.66
C VAL A 87 8.35 15.40 -35.68
N ARG A 88 9.36 16.29 -35.64
CA ARG A 88 10.51 16.26 -36.57
C ARG A 88 11.77 16.84 -35.90
N ILE A 89 12.89 16.23 -36.23
CA ILE A 89 14.24 16.73 -35.92
C ILE A 89 14.94 17.04 -37.24
N ASP A 90 15.54 18.20 -37.30
CA ASP A 90 16.49 18.58 -38.36
C ASP A 90 17.87 18.60 -37.73
N SER A 91 18.60 17.50 -37.86
CA SER A 91 19.96 17.34 -37.29
C SER A 91 20.98 18.28 -37.87
N PHE A 92 20.88 18.61 -39.15
CA PHE A 92 21.76 19.54 -39.82
C PHE A 92 21.56 21.01 -39.32
N ALA A 93 20.29 21.45 -39.25
CA ALA A 93 19.95 22.79 -38.71
C ALA A 93 19.99 22.87 -37.18
N ARG A 94 20.04 21.71 -36.49
CA ARG A 94 19.89 21.56 -35.06
C ARG A 94 18.61 22.19 -34.50
N ILE A 95 17.48 21.79 -35.08
CA ILE A 95 16.16 22.28 -34.70
C ILE A 95 15.21 21.09 -34.48
N VAL A 96 14.48 21.12 -33.38
CA VAL A 96 13.31 20.25 -33.15
C VAL A 96 12.04 21.03 -33.50
N TYR A 97 11.08 20.35 -34.13
CA TYR A 97 9.76 20.90 -34.48
C TYR A 97 8.70 20.12 -33.72
N ALA A 98 7.80 20.83 -33.06
CA ALA A 98 6.71 20.25 -32.30
C ALA A 98 5.36 20.37 -33.04
N ASP A 99 4.35 19.63 -32.57
CA ASP A 99 2.99 19.60 -33.14
C ASP A 99 2.19 20.87 -32.88
N ASP A 100 2.58 21.69 -31.89
CA ASP A 100 2.04 23.04 -31.65
C ASP A 100 2.57 24.10 -32.65
N GLY A 101 3.40 23.69 -33.62
CA GLY A 101 4.01 24.56 -34.61
C GLY A 101 5.31 25.25 -34.14
N SER A 102 5.73 25.04 -32.92
CA SER A 102 6.97 25.63 -32.42
C SER A 102 8.22 24.95 -32.98
N ALA A 103 9.31 25.73 -33.05
CA ALA A 103 10.61 25.28 -33.50
C ALA A 103 11.66 25.74 -32.48
N THR A 104 12.42 24.78 -31.92
CA THR A 104 13.42 25.03 -30.88
C THR A 104 14.78 24.58 -31.32
N ARG A 105 15.79 25.51 -31.31
CA ARG A 105 17.19 25.18 -31.60
C ARG A 105 17.83 24.50 -30.41
N TYR A 106 18.76 23.57 -30.71
CA TYR A 106 19.57 22.91 -29.71
C TYR A 106 21.07 22.96 -30.04
N ASP A 107 21.93 22.97 -29.06
CA ASP A 107 23.34 22.69 -29.15
C ASP A 107 23.61 21.22 -28.79
N LYS A 108 22.83 20.68 -27.84
CA LYS A 108 22.80 19.28 -27.45
C LYS A 108 21.33 18.80 -27.37
N LEU A 109 21.10 17.57 -27.82
CA LEU A 109 19.77 16.94 -27.83
C LEU A 109 19.83 15.62 -27.10
N ILE A 110 18.89 15.39 -26.17
CA ILE A 110 18.69 14.08 -25.53
C ILE A 110 17.37 13.51 -26.03
N LEU A 111 17.42 12.32 -26.60
CA LEU A 111 16.26 11.53 -26.98
C LEU A 111 15.94 10.52 -25.86
N ALA A 112 14.82 10.71 -25.20
CA ALA A 112 14.29 9.86 -24.14
C ALA A 112 12.83 9.47 -24.43
N THR A 113 12.55 9.13 -25.71
CA THR A 113 11.22 8.88 -26.23
C THR A 113 10.58 7.58 -25.71
N GLY A 114 11.34 6.75 -24.98
CA GLY A 114 10.87 5.54 -24.33
C GLY A 114 10.31 4.49 -25.28
N SER A 115 9.23 3.85 -24.87
CA SER A 115 8.54 2.80 -25.65
C SER A 115 7.03 2.94 -25.55
N ARG A 116 6.33 2.23 -26.42
CA ARG A 116 4.87 2.11 -26.44
C ARG A 116 4.45 0.66 -26.25
N SER A 117 3.20 0.43 -25.82
CA SER A 117 2.59 -0.90 -25.80
C SER A 117 2.65 -1.55 -27.18
N PHE A 118 2.97 -2.82 -27.20
CA PHE A 118 2.90 -3.62 -28.40
C PHE A 118 1.51 -4.23 -28.54
N PHE A 119 0.84 -3.91 -29.60
CA PHE A 119 -0.44 -4.50 -29.98
C PHE A 119 -0.20 -5.58 -31.02
N PRO A 120 -0.43 -6.87 -30.68
CA PRO A 120 -0.32 -7.97 -31.65
C PRO A 120 -1.29 -7.78 -32.82
N PRO A 121 -1.02 -8.39 -34.00
CA PRO A 121 -1.92 -8.32 -35.15
C PRO A 121 -3.14 -9.25 -34.95
N ILE A 122 -4.06 -8.83 -34.05
CA ILE A 122 -5.30 -9.52 -33.74
C ILE A 122 -6.43 -8.88 -34.55
N ALA A 123 -7.22 -9.67 -35.25
CA ALA A 123 -8.38 -9.17 -35.99
C ALA A 123 -9.39 -8.50 -35.07
N GLY A 124 -10.02 -7.42 -35.50
CA GLY A 124 -11.01 -6.68 -34.69
C GLY A 124 -10.46 -5.89 -33.52
N LEU A 125 -9.13 -5.85 -33.30
CA LEU A 125 -8.52 -5.11 -32.20
C LEU A 125 -8.69 -3.59 -32.34
N TRP A 126 -8.78 -3.11 -33.58
CA TRP A 126 -8.88 -1.69 -33.93
C TRP A 126 -10.23 -1.35 -34.51
N ALA A 127 -10.87 -0.30 -34.05
CA ALA A 127 -12.08 0.25 -34.63
C ALA A 127 -11.79 1.00 -35.95
N ASP A 128 -10.62 1.65 -36.02
CA ASP A 128 -10.06 2.30 -37.20
C ASP A 128 -8.55 2.24 -37.17
N ASP A 129 -7.85 2.85 -38.14
CA ASP A 129 -6.37 2.80 -38.24
C ASP A 129 -5.61 3.33 -37.02
N LYS A 130 -6.28 4.01 -36.08
CA LYS A 130 -5.66 4.70 -34.96
C LYS A 130 -6.32 4.44 -33.60
N THR A 131 -7.58 4.01 -33.57
CA THR A 131 -8.41 3.89 -32.39
C THR A 131 -8.64 2.43 -32.06
N LEU A 132 -8.34 2.01 -30.85
CA LEU A 132 -8.68 0.66 -30.38
C LEU A 132 -10.21 0.49 -30.31
N ALA A 133 -10.67 -0.74 -30.43
CA ALA A 133 -12.09 -1.07 -30.23
C ALA A 133 -12.55 -0.69 -28.82
N ASP A 134 -13.82 -0.32 -28.64
CA ASP A 134 -14.36 0.05 -27.34
C ASP A 134 -14.26 -1.11 -26.34
N GLY A 135 -13.67 -0.86 -25.19
CA GLY A 135 -13.33 -1.86 -24.18
C GLY A 135 -11.94 -2.47 -24.29
N VAL A 136 -11.13 -2.04 -25.27
CA VAL A 136 -9.74 -2.51 -25.46
C VAL A 136 -8.75 -1.43 -25.03
N PHE A 137 -7.77 -1.81 -24.21
CA PHE A 137 -6.79 -0.90 -23.59
C PHE A 137 -5.36 -1.41 -23.71
N GLY A 138 -4.39 -0.49 -23.73
CA GLY A 138 -3.04 -0.75 -23.30
C GLY A 138 -2.89 -0.61 -21.78
N PHE A 139 -1.69 -0.90 -21.25
CA PHE A 139 -1.32 -0.59 -19.87
C PHE A 139 0.08 -0.01 -19.83
N ARG A 140 0.20 1.30 -19.97
CA ARG A 140 1.50 1.98 -20.08
C ARG A 140 1.53 3.40 -19.53
N THR A 141 0.42 4.13 -19.54
CA THR A 141 0.31 5.55 -19.19
C THR A 141 -0.71 5.80 -18.09
N LEU A 142 -0.68 6.99 -17.50
CA LEU A 142 -1.75 7.43 -16.59
C LEU A 142 -3.11 7.47 -17.29
N ASP A 143 -3.13 7.88 -18.56
CA ASP A 143 -4.36 7.92 -19.35
C ASP A 143 -4.95 6.52 -19.58
N ASP A 144 -4.09 5.51 -19.81
CA ASP A 144 -4.53 4.10 -19.85
C ASP A 144 -5.20 3.69 -18.55
N CYS A 145 -4.58 4.05 -17.40
CA CYS A 145 -5.15 3.76 -16.09
C CYS A 145 -6.49 4.49 -15.88
N ALA A 146 -6.56 5.78 -16.19
CA ALA A 146 -7.76 6.58 -16.03
C ALA A 146 -8.92 6.03 -16.90
N ALA A 147 -8.63 5.65 -18.14
CA ALA A 147 -9.61 5.04 -19.04
C ALA A 147 -10.12 3.68 -18.51
N MET A 148 -9.22 2.80 -18.07
CA MET A 148 -9.62 1.51 -17.47
C MET A 148 -10.43 1.70 -16.18
N ILE A 149 -10.02 2.63 -15.31
CA ILE A 149 -10.72 2.96 -14.07
C ILE A 149 -12.13 3.46 -14.36
N SER A 150 -12.28 4.41 -15.27
CA SER A 150 -13.57 4.96 -15.68
C SER A 150 -14.51 3.89 -16.21
N GLN A 151 -14.02 2.97 -17.05
CA GLN A 151 -14.85 1.92 -17.64
C GLN A 151 -15.08 0.72 -16.72
N SER A 152 -14.25 0.50 -15.68
CA SER A 152 -14.39 -0.63 -14.76
C SER A 152 -15.69 -0.59 -13.94
N ALA A 153 -16.31 0.58 -13.78
CA ALA A 153 -17.58 0.74 -13.06
C ALA A 153 -18.76 0.03 -13.74
N ASP A 154 -18.74 -0.04 -15.09
CA ASP A 154 -19.81 -0.60 -15.91
C ASP A 154 -19.45 -1.95 -16.55
N ARG A 155 -18.34 -2.55 -16.13
CA ARG A 155 -17.80 -3.81 -16.67
C ARG A 155 -17.73 -4.86 -15.57
N SER A 156 -17.81 -6.12 -15.96
CA SER A 156 -17.85 -7.25 -15.03
C SER A 156 -16.70 -8.23 -15.22
N LYS A 157 -16.23 -8.37 -16.47
CA LYS A 157 -15.25 -9.38 -16.83
C LYS A 157 -14.14 -8.83 -17.71
N ALA A 158 -12.91 -8.86 -17.20
CA ALA A 158 -11.72 -8.43 -17.91
C ALA A 158 -10.87 -9.62 -18.39
N VAL A 159 -10.32 -9.50 -19.57
CA VAL A 159 -9.25 -10.38 -20.06
C VAL A 159 -7.96 -9.56 -20.21
N VAL A 160 -6.85 -10.11 -19.72
CA VAL A 160 -5.51 -9.53 -19.90
C VAL A 160 -4.68 -10.43 -20.79
N ILE A 161 -4.28 -9.94 -21.97
CA ILE A 161 -3.36 -10.64 -22.88
C ILE A 161 -1.93 -10.30 -22.50
N GLY A 162 -1.23 -11.26 -21.91
CA GLY A 162 0.17 -11.15 -21.49
C GLY A 162 0.38 -11.61 -20.04
N GLY A 163 1.03 -12.75 -19.84
CA GLY A 163 1.37 -13.33 -18.52
C GLY A 163 2.74 -12.88 -18.02
N GLY A 164 3.24 -11.75 -18.51
CA GLY A 164 4.44 -11.09 -17.98
C GLY A 164 4.08 -10.16 -16.81
N LEU A 165 5.09 -9.44 -16.30
CA LEU A 165 4.98 -8.54 -15.15
C LEU A 165 3.80 -7.59 -15.23
N LEU A 166 3.78 -6.72 -16.25
CA LEU A 166 2.74 -5.68 -16.41
C LEU A 166 1.34 -6.28 -16.57
N GLY A 167 1.23 -7.44 -17.24
CA GLY A 167 -0.06 -8.11 -17.40
C GLY A 167 -0.61 -8.63 -16.08
N LEU A 168 0.22 -9.24 -15.25
CA LEU A 168 -0.18 -9.74 -13.92
C LEU A 168 -0.52 -8.60 -12.96
N GLU A 169 0.21 -7.49 -13.04
CA GLU A 169 -0.09 -6.27 -12.28
C GLU A 169 -1.43 -5.63 -12.73
N ALA A 170 -1.68 -5.55 -14.05
CA ALA A 170 -2.95 -5.09 -14.57
C ALA A 170 -4.11 -6.00 -14.13
N ALA A 171 -3.94 -7.32 -14.22
CA ALA A 171 -4.93 -8.30 -13.79
C ALA A 171 -5.28 -8.12 -12.31
N ARG A 172 -4.28 -7.96 -11.44
CA ARG A 172 -4.49 -7.73 -10.02
C ARG A 172 -5.19 -6.39 -9.76
N GLY A 173 -4.79 -5.33 -10.45
CA GLY A 173 -5.40 -4.01 -10.35
C GLY A 173 -6.89 -4.04 -10.69
N LEU A 174 -7.27 -4.68 -11.80
CA LEU A 174 -8.66 -4.84 -12.22
C LEU A 174 -9.47 -5.73 -11.26
N GLN A 175 -8.87 -6.82 -10.77
CA GLN A 175 -9.51 -7.66 -9.76
C GLN A 175 -9.79 -6.88 -8.47
N SER A 176 -8.88 -6.02 -8.04
CA SER A 176 -9.07 -5.15 -6.85
C SER A 176 -10.25 -4.18 -7.03
N ARG A 177 -10.64 -3.89 -8.28
CA ARG A 177 -11.83 -3.08 -8.62
C ARG A 177 -13.11 -3.90 -8.76
N GLY A 178 -13.05 -5.19 -8.49
CA GLY A 178 -14.22 -6.06 -8.45
C GLY A 178 -14.54 -6.80 -9.76
N LEU A 179 -13.69 -6.69 -10.81
CA LEU A 179 -13.89 -7.45 -12.02
C LEU A 179 -13.45 -8.92 -11.84
N THR A 180 -14.12 -9.83 -12.52
CA THR A 180 -13.60 -11.18 -12.76
C THR A 180 -12.52 -11.09 -13.83
N VAL A 181 -11.34 -11.68 -13.57
CA VAL A 181 -10.20 -11.49 -14.48
C VAL A 181 -9.65 -12.82 -14.97
N ASP A 182 -9.48 -12.91 -16.29
CA ASP A 182 -8.75 -13.98 -16.97
C ASP A 182 -7.43 -13.44 -17.53
N VAL A 183 -6.32 -14.15 -17.33
CA VAL A 183 -5.02 -13.87 -17.94
C VAL A 183 -4.76 -14.87 -19.04
N VAL A 184 -4.51 -14.38 -20.25
CA VAL A 184 -4.20 -15.19 -21.45
C VAL A 184 -2.73 -15.02 -21.79
N HIS A 185 -2.01 -16.12 -21.92
CA HIS A 185 -0.58 -16.12 -22.23
C HIS A 185 -0.24 -17.14 -23.33
N ALA A 186 0.53 -16.69 -24.31
CA ALA A 186 0.92 -17.54 -25.45
C ALA A 186 2.01 -18.57 -25.10
N ALA A 187 2.85 -18.29 -24.11
CA ALA A 187 3.87 -19.23 -23.64
C ALA A 187 3.32 -20.24 -22.61
N PRO A 188 4.04 -21.35 -22.35
CA PRO A 188 3.57 -22.41 -21.44
C PRO A 188 3.58 -22.00 -19.95
N THR A 189 4.36 -20.99 -19.57
CA THR A 189 4.50 -20.55 -18.18
C THR A 189 4.47 -19.04 -18.05
N LEU A 190 3.96 -18.54 -16.89
CA LEU A 190 3.96 -17.12 -16.57
C LEU A 190 5.38 -16.60 -16.39
N MET A 191 5.59 -15.32 -16.73
CA MET A 191 6.89 -14.64 -16.64
C MET A 191 8.06 -15.43 -17.27
N ASN A 192 7.80 -16.16 -18.34
CA ASN A 192 8.74 -17.06 -19.01
C ASN A 192 10.06 -16.40 -19.47
N ALA A 193 10.13 -15.08 -19.54
CA ALA A 193 11.38 -14.36 -19.81
C ALA A 193 12.30 -14.32 -18.56
N GLN A 194 11.73 -14.26 -17.35
CA GLN A 194 12.47 -14.11 -16.09
C GLN A 194 12.55 -15.41 -15.27
N LEU A 195 11.53 -16.25 -15.35
CA LEU A 195 11.38 -17.46 -14.54
C LEU A 195 11.62 -18.72 -15.36
N ASP A 196 12.13 -19.76 -14.71
CA ASP A 196 12.09 -21.10 -15.28
C ASP A 196 10.68 -21.70 -15.21
N ASP A 197 10.47 -22.85 -15.83
CA ASP A 197 9.14 -23.46 -15.94
C ASP A 197 8.55 -23.85 -14.57
N THR A 198 9.38 -24.25 -13.60
CA THR A 198 8.95 -24.60 -12.26
C THR A 198 8.48 -23.39 -11.49
N ALA A 199 9.27 -22.32 -11.49
CA ALA A 199 8.92 -21.05 -10.88
C ALA A 199 7.65 -20.44 -11.50
N GLY A 200 7.56 -20.44 -12.84
CA GLY A 200 6.37 -19.97 -13.55
C GLY A 200 5.11 -20.78 -13.25
N GLY A 201 5.24 -22.10 -13.07
CA GLY A 201 4.15 -22.97 -12.66
C GLY A 201 3.70 -22.76 -11.21
N ILE A 202 4.62 -22.43 -10.30
CA ILE A 202 4.30 -22.07 -8.91
C ILE A 202 3.60 -20.71 -8.88
N LEU A 203 4.13 -19.73 -9.60
CA LEU A 203 3.50 -18.41 -9.72
C LEU A 203 2.08 -18.51 -10.28
N ARG A 204 1.86 -19.35 -11.30
CA ARG A 204 0.52 -19.59 -11.86
C ARG A 204 -0.47 -20.04 -10.78
N ARG A 205 -0.11 -21.05 -9.98
CA ARG A 205 -0.99 -21.54 -8.89
C ARG A 205 -1.29 -20.43 -7.89
N SER A 206 -0.29 -19.67 -7.48
CA SER A 206 -0.47 -18.56 -6.55
C SER A 206 -1.39 -17.46 -7.11
N VAL A 207 -1.34 -17.21 -8.42
CA VAL A 207 -2.23 -16.27 -9.12
C VAL A 207 -3.66 -16.83 -9.21
N GLU A 208 -3.80 -18.14 -9.45
CA GLU A 208 -5.11 -18.82 -9.48
C GLU A 208 -5.74 -18.87 -8.07
N ASP A 209 -4.94 -19.08 -7.03
CA ASP A 209 -5.39 -19.10 -5.61
C ASP A 209 -5.99 -17.76 -5.15
N ILE A 210 -5.59 -16.66 -5.73
CA ILE A 210 -6.21 -15.34 -5.46
C ILE A 210 -7.43 -15.05 -6.34
N GLY A 211 -7.87 -16.01 -7.16
CA GLY A 211 -9.10 -15.92 -7.96
C GLY A 211 -8.94 -15.30 -9.35
N ILE A 212 -7.73 -15.28 -9.91
CA ILE A 212 -7.47 -14.90 -11.32
C ILE A 212 -7.34 -16.19 -12.12
N THR A 213 -8.12 -16.37 -13.19
CA THR A 213 -8.03 -17.54 -14.06
C THR A 213 -6.87 -17.38 -15.05
N VAL A 214 -6.03 -18.42 -15.22
CA VAL A 214 -4.86 -18.35 -16.11
C VAL A 214 -4.96 -19.34 -17.26
N HIS A 215 -4.91 -18.83 -18.49
CA HIS A 215 -4.90 -19.59 -19.74
C HIS A 215 -3.53 -19.48 -20.40
N VAL A 216 -2.71 -20.50 -20.28
CA VAL A 216 -1.40 -20.59 -20.95
C VAL A 216 -1.52 -21.31 -22.31
N GLU A 217 -0.52 -21.17 -23.17
CA GLU A 217 -0.48 -21.74 -24.53
C GLU A 217 -1.68 -21.32 -25.38
N LYS A 218 -2.25 -20.14 -25.11
CA LYS A 218 -3.39 -19.58 -25.84
C LYS A 218 -2.98 -18.38 -26.66
N VAL A 219 -3.17 -18.46 -27.96
CA VAL A 219 -2.90 -17.38 -28.91
C VAL A 219 -4.23 -16.78 -29.36
N THR A 220 -4.47 -15.52 -28.99
CA THR A 220 -5.65 -14.77 -29.42
C THR A 220 -5.52 -14.37 -30.88
N THR A 221 -6.53 -14.64 -31.67
CA THR A 221 -6.56 -14.35 -33.11
C THR A 221 -7.59 -13.30 -33.50
N GLU A 222 -8.64 -13.14 -32.69
CA GLU A 222 -9.75 -12.22 -32.99
C GLU A 222 -10.32 -11.60 -31.73
N VAL A 223 -10.72 -10.34 -31.84
CA VAL A 223 -11.54 -9.58 -30.88
C VAL A 223 -12.92 -9.41 -31.52
N VAL A 224 -13.94 -9.92 -30.86
CA VAL A 224 -15.32 -9.84 -31.36
C VAL A 224 -16.02 -8.67 -30.66
N THR A 225 -16.67 -7.84 -31.46
CA THR A 225 -17.49 -6.72 -30.96
C THR A 225 -18.94 -6.88 -31.37
N GLU A 226 -19.86 -6.59 -30.45
CA GLU A 226 -21.30 -6.51 -30.72
C GLU A 226 -21.79 -5.08 -30.49
N ASN A 227 -22.45 -4.51 -31.47
CA ASN A 227 -22.89 -3.12 -31.46
C ASN A 227 -21.74 -2.11 -31.14
N GLY A 228 -20.52 -2.42 -31.63
CA GLY A 228 -19.33 -1.61 -31.42
C GLY A 228 -18.65 -1.77 -30.06
N ARG A 229 -19.15 -2.65 -29.19
CA ARG A 229 -18.57 -2.96 -27.86
C ARG A 229 -17.93 -4.34 -27.86
N LEU A 230 -16.85 -4.50 -27.17
CA LEU A 230 -16.19 -5.78 -26.91
C LEU A 230 -17.18 -6.78 -26.30
N SER A 231 -17.26 -8.00 -26.86
CA SER A 231 -18.09 -9.09 -26.34
C SER A 231 -17.29 -10.36 -26.04
N SER A 232 -16.26 -10.67 -26.84
CA SER A 232 -15.41 -11.84 -26.59
C SER A 232 -14.08 -11.77 -27.32
N ILE A 233 -13.18 -12.68 -26.99
CA ILE A 233 -11.95 -12.96 -27.74
C ILE A 233 -11.96 -14.41 -28.22
N VAL A 234 -11.36 -14.67 -29.39
CA VAL A 234 -11.27 -16.00 -30.01
C VAL A 234 -9.79 -16.40 -30.10
N PHE A 235 -9.51 -17.67 -29.82
CA PHE A 235 -8.18 -18.25 -29.88
C PHE A 235 -7.94 -19.03 -31.16
N SER A 236 -6.67 -19.31 -31.45
CA SER A 236 -6.23 -20.08 -32.63
C SER A 236 -6.78 -21.51 -32.67
N ASP A 237 -7.21 -22.08 -31.56
CA ASP A 237 -7.84 -23.40 -31.47
C ASP A 237 -9.37 -23.35 -31.63
N GLY A 238 -9.93 -22.17 -31.90
CA GLY A 238 -11.36 -21.95 -32.08
C GLY A 238 -12.16 -21.79 -30.80
N SER A 239 -11.55 -21.92 -29.64
CA SER A 239 -12.20 -21.62 -28.36
C SER A 239 -12.30 -20.10 -28.15
N SER A 240 -13.20 -19.65 -27.28
CA SER A 240 -13.42 -18.23 -26.99
C SER A 240 -13.64 -17.97 -25.50
N ILE A 241 -13.41 -16.73 -25.09
CA ILE A 241 -13.73 -16.21 -23.75
C ILE A 241 -14.58 -14.95 -23.91
N GLU A 242 -15.75 -14.92 -23.26
CA GLU A 242 -16.57 -13.71 -23.17
C GLU A 242 -15.90 -12.71 -22.26
N CYS A 243 -15.85 -11.45 -22.65
CA CYS A 243 -15.32 -10.36 -21.84
C CYS A 243 -15.86 -9.01 -22.32
N ASP A 244 -15.95 -8.08 -21.41
CA ASP A 244 -16.38 -6.71 -21.68
C ASP A 244 -15.24 -5.69 -21.54
N MET A 245 -14.06 -6.15 -21.07
CA MET A 245 -12.81 -5.37 -21.02
C MET A 245 -11.63 -6.23 -21.48
N LEU A 246 -10.76 -5.68 -22.30
CA LEU A 246 -9.55 -6.35 -22.80
C LEU A 246 -8.32 -5.45 -22.59
N VAL A 247 -7.32 -5.94 -21.88
CA VAL A 247 -6.05 -5.24 -21.67
C VAL A 247 -4.92 -5.95 -22.41
N ILE A 248 -4.20 -5.22 -23.24
CA ILE A 248 -3.07 -5.73 -24.00
C ILE A 248 -1.77 -5.38 -23.29
N ALA A 249 -1.15 -6.37 -22.68
CA ALA A 249 0.14 -6.30 -22.01
C ALA A 249 1.17 -7.28 -22.64
N ALA A 250 1.14 -7.40 -23.97
CA ALA A 250 1.94 -8.36 -24.75
C ALA A 250 3.37 -7.90 -25.05
N GLY A 251 3.88 -6.94 -24.29
CA GLY A 251 5.22 -6.36 -24.42
C GLY A 251 5.23 -4.91 -24.91
N ILE A 252 6.44 -4.43 -25.22
CA ILE A 252 6.68 -3.03 -25.61
C ILE A 252 7.47 -2.95 -26.91
N ARG A 253 7.42 -1.79 -27.56
CA ARG A 253 8.25 -1.44 -28.71
C ARG A 253 8.90 -0.07 -28.49
N PRO A 254 10.23 0.07 -28.67
CA PRO A 254 10.93 1.35 -28.62
C PRO A 254 10.31 2.39 -29.56
N ASN A 255 10.20 3.63 -29.09
CA ASN A 255 9.71 4.75 -29.92
C ASN A 255 10.86 5.34 -30.75
N VAL A 256 11.09 4.78 -31.91
CA VAL A 256 12.24 5.11 -32.80
C VAL A 256 11.86 5.95 -34.00
N GLY A 257 10.57 6.15 -34.27
CA GLY A 257 10.10 6.79 -35.52
C GLY A 257 10.61 8.23 -35.71
N LEU A 258 10.84 8.98 -34.63
CA LEU A 258 11.40 10.32 -34.67
C LEU A 258 12.87 10.28 -35.10
N ALA A 259 13.67 9.38 -34.55
CA ALA A 259 15.09 9.17 -34.87
C ALA A 259 15.28 8.67 -36.32
N GLN A 260 14.44 7.72 -36.76
CA GLN A 260 14.45 7.22 -38.13
C GLN A 260 14.22 8.36 -39.14
N ARG A 261 13.22 9.22 -38.90
CA ARG A 261 12.97 10.38 -39.78
C ARG A 261 14.07 11.44 -39.74
N ALA A 262 14.85 11.49 -38.64
CA ALA A 262 16.03 12.34 -38.52
C ALA A 262 17.30 11.76 -39.19
N GLY A 263 17.22 10.53 -39.72
CA GLY A 263 18.33 9.86 -40.36
C GLY A 263 19.32 9.18 -39.41
N LEU A 264 18.93 8.97 -38.15
CA LEU A 264 19.75 8.26 -37.15
C LEU A 264 19.63 6.74 -37.35
N THR A 265 20.73 6.03 -37.09
CA THR A 265 20.81 4.57 -37.21
C THR A 265 19.93 3.91 -36.15
N VAL A 266 18.98 3.11 -36.61
CA VAL A 266 18.02 2.37 -35.81
C VAL A 266 18.04 0.90 -36.23
N GLU A 267 18.21 0.00 -35.27
CA GLU A 267 18.00 -1.44 -35.41
C GLU A 267 16.72 -1.84 -34.65
N ARG A 268 16.85 -2.44 -33.46
CA ARG A 268 15.73 -2.67 -32.56
C ARG A 268 15.34 -1.39 -31.82
N ALA A 269 16.32 -0.55 -31.51
CA ALA A 269 16.19 0.78 -30.93
C ALA A 269 17.27 1.70 -31.57
N ILE A 270 17.41 2.93 -31.09
CA ILE A 270 18.39 3.91 -31.60
C ILE A 270 19.78 3.47 -31.13
N VAL A 271 20.70 3.27 -32.07
CA VAL A 271 22.05 2.76 -31.81
C VAL A 271 22.92 3.85 -31.18
N VAL A 272 23.55 3.53 -30.04
CA VAL A 272 24.43 4.43 -29.31
C VAL A 272 25.80 3.84 -29.02
N ASP A 273 26.79 4.73 -28.86
CA ASP A 273 28.12 4.39 -28.39
C ASP A 273 28.19 4.19 -26.86
N ASP A 274 29.38 3.92 -26.34
CA ASP A 274 29.62 3.72 -24.90
C ASP A 274 29.40 5.00 -24.06
N HIS A 275 29.29 6.17 -24.68
CA HIS A 275 28.95 7.44 -24.03
C HIS A 275 27.47 7.83 -24.14
N MET A 276 26.63 6.88 -24.59
CA MET A 276 25.18 7.09 -24.85
C MET A 276 24.91 8.13 -25.96
N ARG A 277 25.86 8.41 -26.84
CA ARG A 277 25.66 9.25 -28.03
C ARG A 277 25.17 8.41 -29.20
N SER A 278 24.35 9.02 -30.05
CA SER A 278 24.08 8.45 -31.37
C SER A 278 25.41 8.26 -32.16
N ILE A 279 25.51 7.13 -32.84
CA ILE A 279 26.70 6.87 -33.72
C ILE A 279 26.74 7.77 -34.94
N ASP A 280 25.68 8.53 -35.23
CA ASP A 280 25.53 9.38 -36.43
C ASP A 280 25.77 10.86 -36.16
N ASP A 281 25.57 11.34 -34.91
CA ASP A 281 25.71 12.74 -34.52
C ASP A 281 26.21 12.89 -33.07
N ASP A 282 27.35 13.49 -32.87
CA ASP A 282 28.01 13.73 -31.58
C ASP A 282 27.25 14.68 -30.64
N ASN A 283 26.21 15.33 -31.13
CA ASN A 283 25.38 16.24 -30.34
C ASN A 283 24.06 15.65 -29.93
N ILE A 284 23.76 14.42 -30.36
CA ILE A 284 22.54 13.70 -30.02
C ILE A 284 22.86 12.54 -29.09
N TYR A 285 22.29 12.57 -27.91
CA TYR A 285 22.35 11.52 -26.90
C TYR A 285 21.02 10.78 -26.83
N VAL A 286 21.07 9.51 -26.42
CA VAL A 286 19.85 8.70 -26.31
C VAL A 286 19.88 7.94 -24.99
N VAL A 287 18.80 7.96 -24.25
CA VAL A 287 18.70 7.28 -22.95
C VAL A 287 17.35 6.59 -22.78
N GLY A 288 17.35 5.46 -22.11
CA GLY A 288 16.14 4.74 -21.77
C GLY A 288 15.78 3.64 -22.77
N GLU A 289 14.52 3.25 -22.77
CA GLU A 289 14.01 2.11 -23.56
C GLU A 289 14.10 2.32 -25.09
N CYS A 290 14.33 3.54 -25.53
CA CYS A 290 14.58 3.85 -26.95
C CYS A 290 16.05 3.70 -27.37
N ALA A 291 17.00 3.47 -26.43
CA ALA A 291 18.42 3.31 -26.69
C ALA A 291 18.80 1.83 -26.90
N GLN A 292 19.68 1.57 -27.85
CA GLN A 292 20.33 0.28 -28.08
C GLN A 292 21.84 0.41 -27.97
N HIS A 293 22.41 -0.20 -26.93
CA HIS A 293 23.82 -0.21 -26.66
C HIS A 293 24.39 -1.61 -26.86
N ARG A 294 25.43 -1.78 -27.70
CA ARG A 294 26.07 -3.07 -28.00
C ARG A 294 25.05 -4.19 -28.33
N GLY A 295 24.02 -3.86 -29.10
CA GLY A 295 22.94 -4.79 -29.49
C GLY A 295 21.89 -5.07 -28.42
N GLN A 296 22.03 -4.51 -27.20
CA GLN A 296 21.07 -4.71 -26.09
C GLN A 296 20.11 -3.53 -25.95
N VAL A 297 18.84 -3.86 -25.66
CA VAL A 297 17.76 -2.90 -25.32
C VAL A 297 17.20 -3.32 -23.97
N TYR A 298 17.09 -2.37 -23.05
CA TYR A 298 16.63 -2.63 -21.70
C TYR A 298 15.19 -2.15 -21.50
N GLY A 299 14.34 -3.02 -20.95
CA GLY A 299 12.94 -2.72 -20.59
C GLY A 299 12.73 -2.59 -19.07
N LEU A 300 13.81 -2.38 -18.32
CA LEU A 300 13.78 -2.18 -16.86
C LEU A 300 14.34 -0.81 -16.52
N VAL A 301 13.99 -0.31 -15.33
CA VAL A 301 14.32 1.06 -14.95
C VAL A 301 15.77 1.22 -14.48
N ALA A 302 16.35 0.25 -13.77
CA ALA A 302 17.71 0.36 -13.22
C ALA A 302 18.78 0.67 -14.27
N PRO A 303 18.82 0.02 -15.44
CA PRO A 303 19.75 0.38 -16.51
C PRO A 303 19.66 1.84 -16.97
N LEU A 304 18.47 2.45 -16.90
CA LEU A 304 18.26 3.84 -17.33
C LEU A 304 19.01 4.82 -16.43
N TRP A 305 19.17 4.49 -15.16
CA TRP A 305 19.91 5.31 -14.20
C TRP A 305 21.40 5.35 -14.51
N GLU A 306 21.99 4.18 -14.80
CA GLU A 306 23.38 4.07 -15.19
C GLU A 306 23.66 4.79 -16.51
N GLN A 307 22.78 4.63 -17.50
CA GLN A 307 22.84 5.35 -18.77
C GLN A 307 22.79 6.86 -18.58
N ALA A 308 21.86 7.35 -17.73
CA ALA A 308 21.71 8.77 -17.44
C ALA A 308 22.95 9.36 -16.75
N THR A 309 23.59 8.61 -15.86
CA THR A 309 24.83 8.99 -15.19
C THR A 309 25.96 9.18 -16.20
N VAL A 310 26.22 8.18 -17.04
CA VAL A 310 27.28 8.23 -18.08
C VAL A 310 27.01 9.36 -19.08
N LEU A 311 25.76 9.49 -19.54
CA LEU A 311 25.36 10.59 -20.43
C LEU A 311 25.66 11.94 -19.81
N ALA A 312 25.29 12.13 -18.53
CA ALA A 312 25.46 13.40 -17.83
C ALA A 312 26.94 13.74 -17.63
N ASP A 313 27.79 12.79 -17.24
CA ASP A 313 29.24 12.96 -17.12
C ASP A 313 29.86 13.44 -18.42
N HIS A 314 29.45 12.81 -19.53
CA HIS A 314 29.97 13.14 -20.84
C HIS A 314 29.44 14.49 -21.36
N ILE A 315 28.14 14.77 -21.28
CA ILE A 315 27.51 15.99 -21.83
C ILE A 315 27.92 17.25 -21.06
N THR A 316 28.22 17.11 -19.76
CA THR A 316 28.69 18.21 -18.91
C THR A 316 30.21 18.38 -18.91
N ASP A 317 30.95 17.54 -19.62
CA ASP A 317 32.41 17.48 -19.58
C ASP A 317 33.00 17.26 -18.15
N THR A 318 32.23 16.63 -17.28
CA THR A 318 32.69 16.31 -15.91
C THR A 318 33.65 15.14 -15.92
N ASP A 319 33.30 14.08 -16.66
CA ASP A 319 34.17 12.95 -16.97
C ASP A 319 33.97 12.49 -18.43
N ARG A 320 34.89 12.85 -19.29
CA ARG A 320 34.86 12.44 -20.71
C ARG A 320 35.23 10.97 -20.93
N THR A 321 35.73 10.30 -19.88
CA THR A 321 36.14 8.89 -19.96
C THR A 321 35.01 7.98 -19.46
N ALA A 322 33.96 8.53 -18.87
CA ALA A 322 32.81 7.77 -18.43
C ALA A 322 32.20 6.97 -19.58
N ALA A 323 32.07 5.66 -19.40
CA ALA A 323 31.59 4.73 -20.41
C ALA A 323 30.56 3.75 -19.83
N TYR A 324 29.48 3.55 -20.57
CA TYR A 324 28.48 2.56 -20.24
C TYR A 324 28.88 1.19 -20.81
N HIS A 325 29.03 0.20 -19.95
CA HIS A 325 29.45 -1.14 -20.32
C HIS A 325 28.32 -2.16 -20.39
N GLY A 326 27.09 -1.72 -20.22
CA GLY A 326 25.89 -2.54 -20.06
C GLY A 326 25.54 -2.74 -18.58
N SER A 327 24.28 -3.08 -18.33
CA SER A 327 23.75 -3.28 -16.98
C SER A 327 23.44 -4.74 -16.71
N ARG A 328 23.68 -5.18 -15.48
CA ARG A 328 23.13 -6.43 -14.97
C ARG A 328 21.68 -6.19 -14.56
N THR A 329 20.78 -7.10 -14.95
CA THR A 329 19.37 -6.93 -14.66
C THR A 329 18.93 -7.81 -13.53
N ALA A 330 18.37 -7.18 -12.51
CA ALA A 330 17.69 -7.84 -11.41
C ALA A 330 16.26 -7.28 -11.30
N THR A 331 15.30 -8.17 -11.13
CA THR A 331 13.88 -7.82 -11.00
C THR A 331 13.39 -8.29 -9.64
N LYS A 332 12.82 -7.40 -8.84
CA LYS A 332 12.10 -7.72 -7.61
C LYS A 332 10.70 -7.15 -7.70
N LEU A 333 9.71 -7.98 -7.51
CA LEU A 333 8.31 -7.68 -7.76
C LEU A 333 7.43 -8.26 -6.68
N LYS A 334 6.32 -7.59 -6.44
CA LYS A 334 5.19 -8.15 -5.74
C LYS A 334 4.05 -8.34 -6.74
N VAL A 335 4.04 -9.49 -7.39
CA VAL A 335 3.07 -9.81 -8.45
C VAL A 335 1.84 -10.44 -7.82
N ALA A 336 0.70 -9.81 -7.98
CA ALA A 336 -0.58 -10.34 -7.52
C ALA A 336 -0.58 -10.79 -6.04
N GLY A 337 0.26 -10.16 -5.19
CA GLY A 337 0.41 -10.53 -3.79
C GLY A 337 1.51 -11.57 -3.53
N VAL A 338 2.15 -12.10 -4.57
CA VAL A 338 3.28 -13.03 -4.48
C VAL A 338 4.59 -12.27 -4.66
N ASP A 339 5.52 -12.45 -3.73
CA ASP A 339 6.86 -11.89 -3.85
C ASP A 339 7.69 -12.71 -4.84
N VAL A 340 8.27 -12.05 -5.84
CA VAL A 340 9.11 -12.67 -6.88
C VAL A 340 10.38 -11.86 -7.05
N ALA A 341 11.52 -12.55 -7.11
CA ALA A 341 12.78 -11.94 -7.51
C ALA A 341 13.49 -12.83 -8.54
N ALA A 342 14.05 -12.20 -9.56
CA ALA A 342 14.86 -12.88 -10.58
C ALA A 342 16.03 -12.01 -11.00
N MET A 343 17.20 -12.60 -11.12
CA MET A 343 18.43 -11.94 -11.55
C MET A 343 19.29 -12.88 -12.39
N GLY A 344 19.90 -12.35 -13.43
CA GLY A 344 20.82 -13.09 -14.29
C GLY A 344 20.21 -14.32 -14.95
N LEU A 345 20.95 -15.44 -14.94
CA LEU A 345 20.53 -16.69 -15.54
C LEU A 345 19.49 -17.42 -14.67
N LYS A 346 18.43 -17.90 -15.29
CA LYS A 346 17.37 -18.68 -14.61
C LYS A 346 17.69 -20.18 -14.51
N SER A 347 18.69 -20.66 -15.27
CA SER A 347 19.13 -22.06 -15.30
C SER A 347 20.59 -22.15 -15.74
N PRO A 348 21.32 -23.22 -15.39
CA PRO A 348 22.67 -23.47 -15.88
C PRO A 348 22.74 -23.46 -17.41
N GLU A 349 23.79 -22.87 -17.96
CA GLU A 349 24.11 -22.87 -19.40
C GLU A 349 25.35 -23.68 -19.71
N LEU A 350 26.27 -23.81 -18.75
CA LEU A 350 27.50 -24.56 -18.90
C LEU A 350 27.48 -25.80 -17.98
N PRO A 351 28.18 -26.89 -18.36
CA PRO A 351 28.25 -28.11 -17.55
C PRO A 351 28.86 -27.90 -16.16
N ASP A 352 29.73 -26.91 -16.00
CA ASP A 352 30.42 -26.60 -14.74
C ASP A 352 29.68 -25.54 -13.90
N ASP A 353 28.48 -25.07 -14.34
CA ASP A 353 27.66 -24.20 -13.55
C ASP A 353 27.08 -24.99 -12.34
N GLU A 354 27.35 -24.50 -11.13
CA GLU A 354 26.73 -25.02 -9.92
C GLU A 354 25.29 -24.55 -9.82
N PHE A 355 24.35 -25.46 -9.56
CA PHE A 355 22.93 -25.16 -9.43
C PHE A 355 22.38 -25.64 -8.11
N VAL A 356 21.91 -24.69 -7.29
CA VAL A 356 21.30 -24.98 -5.99
C VAL A 356 19.82 -24.64 -6.06
N GLN A 357 18.98 -25.58 -5.65
CA GLN A 357 17.53 -25.44 -5.75
C GLN A 357 16.83 -25.87 -4.47
N TYR A 358 15.83 -25.08 -4.06
CA TYR A 358 14.84 -25.44 -3.05
C TYR A 358 13.44 -25.23 -3.61
N SER A 359 12.54 -26.18 -3.36
CA SER A 359 11.19 -26.13 -3.90
C SER A 359 10.18 -26.67 -2.88
N GLU A 360 9.22 -25.83 -2.50
CA GLU A 360 8.08 -26.15 -1.65
C GLU A 360 6.77 -25.69 -2.30
N PRO A 361 6.31 -26.38 -3.35
CA PRO A 361 5.20 -25.91 -4.20
C PRO A 361 3.86 -25.76 -3.50
N ARG A 362 3.62 -26.49 -2.39
CA ARG A 362 2.39 -26.36 -1.60
C ARG A 362 2.29 -25.04 -0.84
N HIS A 363 3.43 -24.47 -0.48
CA HIS A 363 3.53 -23.18 0.20
C HIS A 363 3.90 -22.03 -0.75
N GLY A 364 3.95 -22.31 -2.07
CA GLY A 364 4.26 -21.30 -3.07
C GLY A 364 5.73 -20.84 -3.04
N VAL A 365 6.65 -21.62 -2.44
CA VAL A 365 8.06 -21.25 -2.29
C VAL A 365 8.93 -21.97 -3.30
N TYR A 366 9.76 -21.22 -4.01
CA TYR A 366 10.78 -21.71 -4.92
C TYR A 366 12.00 -20.80 -4.91
N LYS A 367 13.19 -21.41 -4.78
CA LYS A 367 14.46 -20.67 -4.78
C LYS A 367 15.49 -21.43 -5.60
N THR A 368 16.17 -20.73 -6.49
CA THR A 368 17.32 -21.26 -7.24
C THR A 368 18.45 -20.25 -7.26
N ILE A 369 19.68 -20.75 -7.29
CA ILE A 369 20.89 -20.00 -7.52
C ILE A 369 21.75 -20.71 -8.55
N VAL A 370 22.31 -19.94 -9.50
CA VAL A 370 23.25 -20.40 -10.51
C VAL A 370 24.60 -19.75 -10.21
N ILE A 371 25.63 -20.57 -10.04
CA ILE A 371 26.95 -20.11 -9.64
C ILE A 371 27.97 -20.56 -10.69
N ARG A 372 28.87 -19.65 -11.10
CA ARG A 372 29.97 -19.92 -11.99
C ARG A 372 31.26 -19.35 -11.40
N ASP A 373 32.31 -20.13 -11.32
CA ASP A 373 33.60 -19.75 -10.73
C ASP A 373 33.47 -19.16 -9.32
N GLY A 374 32.56 -19.73 -8.49
CA GLY A 374 32.28 -19.28 -7.14
C GLY A 374 31.51 -17.96 -7.04
N LYS A 375 31.01 -17.40 -8.15
CA LYS A 375 30.28 -16.13 -8.21
C LYS A 375 28.82 -16.35 -8.61
N LEU A 376 27.91 -15.54 -8.04
CA LEU A 376 26.51 -15.58 -8.42
C LEU A 376 26.31 -15.02 -9.83
N ILE A 377 25.77 -15.85 -10.74
CA ILE A 377 25.44 -15.43 -12.11
C ILE A 377 23.93 -15.48 -12.39
N GLY A 378 23.16 -16.02 -11.47
CA GLY A 378 21.72 -16.01 -11.56
C GLY A 378 21.04 -16.48 -10.29
N ALA A 379 19.84 -15.95 -10.01
CA ALA A 379 18.96 -16.43 -8.94
C ALA A 379 17.50 -16.19 -9.28
N THR A 380 16.65 -17.10 -8.83
CA THR A 380 15.19 -16.98 -8.90
C THR A 380 14.60 -17.32 -7.53
N LEU A 381 13.74 -16.41 -7.01
CA LEU A 381 13.01 -16.60 -5.76
C LEU A 381 11.53 -16.31 -6.00
N VAL A 382 10.66 -17.18 -5.53
CA VAL A 382 9.19 -17.03 -5.54
C VAL A 382 8.67 -17.34 -4.14
N GLY A 383 7.78 -16.50 -3.62
CA GLY A 383 7.15 -16.62 -2.32
C GLY A 383 8.01 -16.13 -1.16
N ASP A 384 9.18 -16.71 -0.93
CA ASP A 384 10.13 -16.24 0.09
C ASP A 384 11.32 -15.54 -0.57
N VAL A 385 11.36 -14.23 -0.47
CA VAL A 385 12.42 -13.36 -1.00
C VAL A 385 13.30 -12.73 0.10
N SER A 386 13.33 -13.31 1.30
CA SER A 386 14.08 -12.79 2.46
C SER A 386 15.55 -12.54 2.14
N LYS A 387 16.20 -13.40 1.34
CA LYS A 387 17.61 -13.27 0.93
C LYS A 387 17.87 -12.40 -0.31
N VAL A 388 16.84 -11.78 -0.88
CA VAL A 388 16.97 -11.05 -2.16
C VAL A 388 17.98 -9.91 -2.10
N SER A 389 18.05 -9.15 -1.01
CA SER A 389 18.97 -8.03 -0.88
C SER A 389 20.42 -8.49 -0.91
N PHE A 390 20.73 -9.56 -0.16
CA PHE A 390 22.06 -10.18 -0.17
C PHE A 390 22.42 -10.75 -1.56
N LEU A 391 21.49 -11.51 -2.18
CA LEU A 391 21.73 -12.10 -3.51
C LEU A 391 21.89 -11.04 -4.61
N THR A 392 21.11 -9.95 -4.57
CA THR A 392 21.29 -8.83 -5.51
C THR A 392 22.64 -8.19 -5.35
N GLN A 393 23.08 -7.96 -4.12
CA GLN A 393 24.41 -7.40 -3.85
C GLN A 393 25.53 -8.34 -4.32
N ALA A 394 25.43 -9.64 -4.03
CA ALA A 394 26.41 -10.63 -4.49
C ALA A 394 26.46 -10.72 -6.02
N PHE A 395 25.29 -10.61 -6.67
CA PHE A 395 25.17 -10.58 -8.13
C PHE A 395 25.82 -9.33 -8.73
N ASP A 396 25.56 -8.15 -8.19
CA ASP A 396 26.08 -6.88 -8.70
C ASP A 396 27.60 -6.74 -8.46
N SER A 397 28.06 -7.09 -7.25
CA SER A 397 29.49 -6.99 -6.89
C SER A 397 30.35 -8.05 -7.58
N GLY A 398 29.77 -9.20 -7.93
CA GLY A 398 30.52 -10.34 -8.48
C GLY A 398 31.57 -10.90 -7.52
N LEU A 399 31.42 -10.68 -6.21
CA LEU A 399 32.29 -11.24 -5.18
C LEU A 399 32.07 -12.76 -5.04
N PRO A 400 33.11 -13.51 -4.61
CA PRO A 400 32.97 -14.92 -4.32
C PRO A 400 31.93 -15.18 -3.23
N LEU A 401 31.15 -16.24 -3.43
CA LEU A 401 30.11 -16.65 -2.48
C LEU A 401 30.71 -17.52 -1.36
N PRO A 402 30.08 -17.56 -0.16
CA PRO A 402 30.43 -18.51 0.90
C PRO A 402 30.34 -19.94 0.40
N ASP A 403 31.23 -20.84 0.89
CA ASP A 403 31.22 -22.27 0.51
C ASP A 403 29.94 -22.98 0.93
N GLU A 404 29.32 -22.53 2.02
CA GLU A 404 28.07 -23.09 2.55
C GLU A 404 26.85 -22.50 1.83
N ARG A 405 26.45 -23.09 0.69
CA ARG A 405 25.40 -22.58 -0.21
C ARG A 405 24.01 -22.50 0.42
N VAL A 406 23.73 -23.28 1.46
CA VAL A 406 22.43 -23.28 2.14
C VAL A 406 22.17 -21.94 2.85
N SER A 407 23.21 -21.29 3.35
CA SER A 407 23.14 -19.97 3.97
C SER A 407 22.69 -18.87 2.99
N LEU A 408 22.86 -19.08 1.68
CA LEU A 408 22.40 -18.18 0.64
C LEU A 408 20.87 -18.24 0.44
N MET A 409 20.24 -19.33 0.89
CA MET A 409 18.80 -19.54 0.73
C MET A 409 18.00 -19.34 2.02
N PHE A 410 18.62 -19.58 3.19
CA PHE A 410 17.94 -19.61 4.49
C PHE A 410 18.74 -18.94 5.59
N ASP A 411 18.04 -18.44 6.62
CA ASP A 411 18.66 -17.96 7.86
C ASP A 411 18.86 -19.15 8.82
N ILE A 412 20.02 -19.78 8.75
CA ILE A 412 20.36 -20.97 9.56
C ILE A 412 21.27 -20.66 10.75
N GLY A 413 21.13 -19.48 11.36
CA GLY A 413 21.78 -19.11 12.62
C GLY A 413 23.30 -18.89 12.53
N THR A 414 23.89 -18.88 11.36
CA THR A 414 25.22 -18.30 11.13
C THR A 414 25.07 -16.79 11.09
N PRO A 415 26.00 -16.03 11.74
CA PRO A 415 26.03 -14.57 11.52
C PRO A 415 26.05 -14.37 10.01
N ASP A 416 25.11 -13.56 9.50
CA ASP A 416 25.21 -13.13 8.12
C ASP A 416 26.64 -12.66 7.88
N VAL A 417 27.31 -13.29 6.92
CA VAL A 417 28.38 -12.65 6.19
C VAL A 417 27.66 -11.69 5.22
N ALA A 418 26.78 -10.87 5.77
CA ALA A 418 26.32 -9.70 5.12
C ALA A 418 27.60 -8.87 4.92
N VAL A 419 27.94 -8.58 3.70
CA VAL A 419 28.88 -7.49 3.41
C VAL A 419 28.33 -6.32 4.20
N GLY A 420 29.03 -5.92 5.27
CA GLY A 420 28.49 -4.92 6.18
C GLY A 420 28.17 -3.67 5.39
N VAL A 421 27.18 -2.89 5.81
CA VAL A 421 26.85 -1.61 5.16
C VAL A 421 28.13 -0.78 4.91
N ALA A 422 29.14 -0.90 5.78
CA ALA A 422 30.45 -0.27 5.64
C ALA A 422 31.21 -0.69 4.38
N GLU A 423 31.08 -1.94 3.95
CA GLU A 423 31.82 -2.54 2.82
C GLU A 423 31.12 -2.34 1.48
N LEU A 424 29.84 -1.88 1.48
CA LEU A 424 29.16 -1.48 0.26
C LEU A 424 29.89 -0.31 -0.38
N SER A 425 30.13 -0.39 -1.69
CA SER A 425 30.60 0.76 -2.48
C SER A 425 29.59 1.90 -2.40
N ASP A 426 30.06 3.16 -2.43
CA ASP A 426 29.18 4.32 -2.50
C ASP A 426 28.30 4.31 -3.78
N ASP A 427 28.76 3.67 -4.85
CA ASP A 427 28.02 3.49 -6.10
C ASP A 427 26.99 2.35 -6.04
N ALA A 428 27.01 1.53 -4.96
CA ALA A 428 26.07 0.42 -4.82
C ALA A 428 24.61 0.90 -4.85
N GLN A 429 23.82 0.36 -5.77
CA GLN A 429 22.42 0.70 -5.95
C GLN A 429 21.60 0.17 -4.76
N VAL A 430 20.94 1.08 -4.04
CA VAL A 430 20.09 0.76 -2.87
C VAL A 430 18.62 0.77 -3.26
N CYS A 431 18.17 1.80 -3.94
CA CYS A 431 16.78 1.93 -4.39
C CYS A 431 16.68 1.88 -5.92
N ASN A 432 16.33 0.73 -6.48
CA ASN A 432 16.25 0.53 -7.92
C ASN A 432 15.13 1.35 -8.59
N CYS A 433 13.97 1.51 -7.94
CA CYS A 433 12.84 2.23 -8.52
C CYS A 433 13.02 3.76 -8.55
N ASN A 434 13.86 4.32 -7.69
CA ASN A 434 14.14 5.76 -7.64
C ASN A 434 15.62 6.09 -7.89
N GLY A 435 16.43 5.11 -8.27
CA GLY A 435 17.82 5.32 -8.68
C GLY A 435 18.70 5.91 -7.58
N VAL A 436 18.57 5.44 -6.33
CA VAL A 436 19.37 5.97 -5.21
C VAL A 436 20.44 4.97 -4.81
N ASN A 437 21.70 5.38 -4.89
CA ASN A 437 22.85 4.62 -4.42
C ASN A 437 23.20 4.93 -2.95
N LYS A 438 24.11 4.14 -2.37
CA LYS A 438 24.57 4.33 -0.99
C LYS A 438 25.20 5.71 -0.78
N GLY A 439 26.05 6.18 -1.70
CA GLY A 439 26.72 7.47 -1.59
C GLY A 439 25.75 8.63 -1.43
N ARG A 440 24.62 8.62 -2.15
CA ARG A 440 23.56 9.64 -2.05
C ARG A 440 22.89 9.63 -0.67
N LEU A 441 22.63 8.45 -0.11
CA LEU A 441 22.09 8.31 1.25
C LEU A 441 23.09 8.84 2.29
N VAL A 442 24.34 8.42 2.20
CA VAL A 442 25.42 8.85 3.09
C VAL A 442 25.65 10.36 3.02
N ALA A 443 25.63 10.93 1.80
CA ALA A 443 25.75 12.37 1.61
C ALA A 443 24.58 13.13 2.27
N CYS A 444 23.36 12.61 2.19
CA CYS A 444 22.18 13.17 2.85
C CYS A 444 22.34 13.16 4.38
N VAL A 445 22.80 12.04 4.95
CA VAL A 445 23.05 11.91 6.40
C VAL A 445 24.15 12.87 6.85
N ARG A 446 25.28 12.92 6.15
CA ARG A 446 26.39 13.84 6.45
C ARG A 446 26.02 15.30 6.23
N GLY A 447 25.02 15.59 5.40
CA GLY A 447 24.41 16.90 5.22
C GLY A 447 23.49 17.34 6.37
N GLY A 448 23.37 16.52 7.43
CA GLY A 448 22.65 16.84 8.66
C GLY A 448 21.28 16.20 8.79
N GLU A 449 20.81 15.41 7.81
CA GLU A 449 19.57 14.65 7.92
C GLU A 449 19.86 13.25 8.47
N THR A 450 19.66 13.05 9.77
CA THR A 450 19.97 11.78 10.45
C THR A 450 18.75 10.94 10.76
N SER A 451 17.55 11.36 10.36
CA SER A 451 16.32 10.52 10.48
C SER A 451 16.14 9.65 9.22
N VAL A 452 15.75 8.40 9.40
CA VAL A 452 15.47 7.48 8.30
C VAL A 452 14.38 8.04 7.37
N THR A 453 13.31 8.57 7.96
CA THR A 453 12.16 9.14 7.23
C THR A 453 12.58 10.40 6.46
N GLY A 454 13.37 11.27 7.06
CA GLY A 454 13.90 12.49 6.42
C GLY A 454 14.84 12.15 5.26
N VAL A 455 15.73 11.16 5.43
CA VAL A 455 16.60 10.68 4.34
C VAL A 455 15.75 10.08 3.21
N MET A 456 14.72 9.27 3.53
CA MET A 456 13.80 8.75 2.53
C MET A 456 13.02 9.87 1.81
N ALA A 457 12.59 10.91 2.51
CA ALA A 457 11.89 12.04 1.92
C ALA A 457 12.79 12.82 0.96
N LYS A 458 14.01 13.16 1.37
CA LYS A 458 14.96 13.93 0.56
C LYS A 458 15.55 13.16 -0.61
N THR A 459 15.81 11.85 -0.43
CA THR A 459 16.42 11.01 -1.48
C THR A 459 15.41 10.26 -2.32
N LYS A 460 14.14 10.18 -1.90
CA LYS A 460 13.05 9.34 -2.45
C LYS A 460 13.32 7.83 -2.33
N ALA A 461 14.40 7.39 -1.68
CA ALA A 461 14.64 5.98 -1.39
C ALA A 461 13.51 5.41 -0.53
N GLY A 462 13.04 4.20 -0.84
CA GLY A 462 11.93 3.56 -0.10
C GLY A 462 10.52 4.10 -0.38
N LYS A 463 10.38 5.16 -1.18
CA LYS A 463 9.09 5.79 -1.54
C LYS A 463 8.36 5.10 -2.71
N GLY A 464 9.01 4.22 -3.46
CA GLY A 464 8.38 3.45 -4.55
C GLY A 464 7.86 2.09 -4.06
N CYS A 465 8.45 0.99 -4.53
CA CYS A 465 8.04 -0.37 -4.14
C CYS A 465 8.28 -0.73 -2.66
N GLY A 466 9.04 0.09 -1.92
CA GLY A 466 9.29 -0.07 -0.49
C GLY A 466 10.33 -1.14 -0.12
N SER A 467 10.82 -1.92 -1.06
CA SER A 467 11.69 -3.08 -0.80
C SER A 467 13.08 -2.76 -0.23
N CYS A 468 13.54 -1.53 -0.37
CA CYS A 468 14.85 -1.08 0.13
C CYS A 468 14.80 -0.41 1.51
N ARG A 469 13.63 -0.27 2.14
CA ARG A 469 13.48 0.50 3.39
C ARG A 469 14.37 0.02 4.52
N GLU A 470 14.48 -1.28 4.68
CA GLU A 470 15.32 -1.90 5.72
C GLU A 470 16.81 -1.57 5.49
N LEU A 471 17.31 -1.75 4.26
CA LEU A 471 18.70 -1.42 3.90
C LEU A 471 18.98 0.09 4.03
N VAL A 472 18.01 0.96 3.68
CA VAL A 472 18.12 2.41 3.90
C VAL A 472 18.26 2.71 5.39
N GLY A 473 17.45 2.06 6.26
CA GLY A 473 17.56 2.19 7.71
C GLY A 473 18.96 1.83 8.22
N GLN A 474 19.50 0.71 7.81
CA GLN A 474 20.84 0.23 8.17
C GLN A 474 21.95 1.20 7.69
N ILE A 475 21.83 1.76 6.47
CA ILE A 475 22.78 2.74 5.94
C ILE A 475 22.71 4.04 6.74
N VAL A 476 21.54 4.52 7.09
CA VAL A 476 21.36 5.74 7.89
C VAL A 476 21.95 5.54 9.28
N GLU A 477 21.69 4.42 9.94
CA GLU A 477 22.24 4.07 11.25
C GLU A 477 23.77 4.03 11.22
N TRP A 478 24.35 3.36 10.22
CA TRP A 478 25.79 3.31 10.03
C TRP A 478 26.42 4.69 9.72
N ALA A 479 25.81 5.46 8.81
CA ALA A 479 26.35 6.76 8.40
C ALA A 479 26.22 7.84 9.48
N ALA A 480 25.26 7.68 10.41
CA ALA A 480 25.06 8.56 11.56
C ALA A 480 25.86 8.13 12.80
N ASP A 481 26.75 7.11 12.70
CA ASP A 481 27.51 6.54 13.83
C ASP A 481 26.61 6.16 15.02
N GLY A 482 25.41 5.64 14.73
CA GLY A 482 24.40 5.31 15.74
C GLY A 482 23.62 6.51 16.31
N ALA A 483 23.95 7.74 15.92
CA ALA A 483 23.24 8.95 16.32
C ALA A 483 22.02 9.22 15.39
N VAL A 484 21.18 8.21 15.17
CA VAL A 484 19.94 8.38 14.39
C VAL A 484 19.00 9.26 15.21
N THR A 485 18.59 10.38 14.64
CA THR A 485 17.51 11.18 15.22
C THR A 485 16.20 10.52 14.84
N GLU A 486 15.37 10.23 15.85
CA GLU A 486 13.98 9.87 15.57
C GLU A 486 13.32 11.02 14.83
N ASP A 487 12.58 10.71 13.79
CA ASP A 487 11.74 11.69 13.11
C ASP A 487 10.80 12.30 14.16
N PRO A 488 10.84 13.62 14.41
CA PRO A 488 9.92 14.22 15.38
C PRO A 488 8.46 13.87 15.12
N SER A 489 8.09 13.66 13.85
CA SER A 489 6.73 13.26 13.46
C SER A 489 6.38 11.82 13.86
N ALA A 490 7.36 10.96 14.12
CA ALA A 490 7.12 9.60 14.63
C ALA A 490 6.53 9.61 16.05
N ALA A 491 6.79 10.66 16.82
CA ALA A 491 6.22 10.87 18.15
C ALA A 491 4.85 11.56 18.12
N TRP A 492 4.43 12.12 16.97
CA TRP A 492 3.16 12.81 16.89
C TRP A 492 1.98 11.84 17.02
N TYR A 493 0.96 12.27 17.74
CA TYR A 493 -0.25 11.47 17.91
C TYR A 493 -1.01 11.30 16.59
N VAL A 494 -1.06 12.35 15.78
CA VAL A 494 -1.66 12.38 14.44
C VAL A 494 -0.80 13.21 13.47
N PRO A 495 -0.79 12.89 12.17
CA PRO A 495 0.11 13.54 11.21
C PRO A 495 -0.03 15.05 11.10
N GLY A 496 -1.25 15.60 11.23
CA GLY A 496 -1.53 17.03 11.07
C GLY A 496 -1.23 17.91 12.30
N ILE A 497 -0.84 17.32 13.44
CA ILE A 497 -0.62 18.05 14.71
C ILE A 497 0.75 17.68 15.30
N PRO A 498 1.73 18.59 15.37
CA PRO A 498 3.12 18.29 15.71
C PRO A 498 3.37 18.10 17.22
N TYR A 499 2.53 17.28 17.88
CA TYR A 499 2.66 16.99 19.30
C TYR A 499 2.43 15.49 19.58
N ASP A 500 3.20 14.95 20.54
CA ASP A 500 2.90 13.64 21.13
C ASP A 500 1.58 13.68 21.88
N LYS A 501 0.99 12.51 22.15
CA LYS A 501 -0.32 12.39 22.76
C LYS A 501 -0.45 13.12 24.11
N THR A 502 0.55 13.00 24.97
CA THR A 502 0.54 13.59 26.31
C THR A 502 0.54 15.12 26.23
N THR A 503 1.41 15.67 25.39
CA THR A 503 1.48 17.12 25.14
C THR A 503 0.19 17.61 24.49
N LEU A 504 -0.32 16.90 23.49
CA LEU A 504 -1.57 17.24 22.82
C LEU A 504 -2.76 17.26 23.78
N MET A 505 -2.92 16.23 24.63
CA MET A 505 -3.99 16.17 25.63
C MET A 505 -3.88 17.32 26.65
N ARG A 506 -2.67 17.72 27.03
CA ARG A 506 -2.46 18.87 27.91
C ARG A 506 -2.89 20.17 27.22
N LEU A 507 -2.43 20.42 26.00
CA LEU A 507 -2.77 21.63 25.23
C LEU A 507 -4.28 21.74 24.96
N ILE A 508 -4.94 20.62 24.63
CA ILE A 508 -6.40 20.55 24.44
C ILE A 508 -7.12 21.01 25.72
N ARG A 509 -6.66 20.56 26.90
CA ARG A 509 -7.26 21.00 28.18
C ARG A 509 -6.96 22.45 28.51
N ASP A 510 -5.69 22.86 28.37
CA ASP A 510 -5.25 24.20 28.72
C ASP A 510 -5.94 25.30 27.88
N LEU A 511 -6.28 24.97 26.62
CA LEU A 511 -6.93 25.85 25.64
C LEU A 511 -8.44 25.60 25.51
N GLU A 512 -9.02 24.68 26.29
CA GLU A 512 -10.44 24.32 26.27
C GLU A 512 -10.97 24.01 24.85
N LEU A 513 -10.24 23.13 24.10
CA LEU A 513 -10.57 22.78 22.72
C LEU A 513 -11.54 21.60 22.68
N HIS A 514 -12.79 21.83 22.34
CA HIS A 514 -13.86 20.84 22.43
C HIS A 514 -14.24 20.22 21.07
N SER A 515 -13.72 20.71 19.95
CA SER A 515 -14.02 20.21 18.59
C SER A 515 -12.76 19.94 17.79
N VAL A 516 -12.86 19.11 16.74
CA VAL A 516 -11.72 18.79 15.85
C VAL A 516 -11.23 20.03 15.10
N SER A 517 -12.16 20.84 14.60
CA SER A 517 -11.84 22.10 13.92
C SER A 517 -11.11 23.08 14.84
N SER A 518 -11.50 23.18 16.12
CA SER A 518 -10.83 24.04 17.11
C SER A 518 -9.40 23.58 17.40
N VAL A 519 -9.15 22.26 17.42
CA VAL A 519 -7.79 21.71 17.58
C VAL A 519 -6.91 22.07 16.39
N PHE A 520 -7.40 21.91 15.15
CA PHE A 520 -6.62 22.33 13.97
C PHE A 520 -6.35 23.82 13.96
N ALA A 521 -7.37 24.64 14.20
CA ALA A 521 -7.22 26.08 14.22
C ALA A 521 -6.16 26.57 15.24
N ALA A 522 -6.07 25.91 16.40
CA ALA A 522 -5.15 26.30 17.47
C ALA A 522 -3.76 25.65 17.38
N LEU A 523 -3.66 24.41 16.89
CA LEU A 523 -2.47 23.58 17.08
C LEU A 523 -1.83 23.07 15.77
N ALA A 524 -2.52 23.17 14.61
CA ALA A 524 -1.90 22.85 13.33
C ALA A 524 -0.96 23.97 12.88
N PRO A 525 0.20 23.69 12.26
CA PRO A 525 1.18 24.70 11.88
C PRO A 525 0.64 25.85 11.04
N ASP A 526 -0.30 25.57 10.14
CA ASP A 526 -0.94 26.55 9.25
C ASP A 526 -2.45 26.69 9.51
N GLY A 527 -2.97 26.11 10.60
CA GLY A 527 -4.40 26.04 10.89
C GLY A 527 -5.18 25.17 9.89
N ARG A 528 -4.50 24.38 9.06
CA ARG A 528 -5.12 23.53 8.04
C ARG A 528 -5.55 22.20 8.62
N GLU A 529 -6.71 21.75 8.20
CA GLU A 529 -7.22 20.43 8.58
C GLU A 529 -6.57 19.34 7.74
N ASP A 530 -6.13 18.26 8.43
CA ASP A 530 -5.65 17.02 7.82
C ASP A 530 -6.69 15.91 7.95
N ALA A 531 -7.17 15.40 6.84
CA ALA A 531 -8.23 14.38 6.80
C ALA A 531 -7.83 13.08 7.54
N ASN A 532 -6.54 12.70 7.51
CA ASN A 532 -6.04 11.48 8.16
C ASN A 532 -6.04 11.61 9.70
N SER A 533 -5.98 12.82 10.21
CA SER A 533 -5.96 13.13 11.64
C SER A 533 -7.34 13.24 12.28
N LYS A 534 -8.38 13.57 11.49
CA LYS A 534 -9.74 13.90 12.00
C LYS A 534 -10.33 12.80 12.90
N MET A 535 -10.33 11.55 12.44
CA MET A 535 -10.94 10.43 13.20
C MET A 535 -10.25 10.17 14.54
N ALA A 536 -8.92 10.31 14.58
CA ALA A 536 -8.16 10.11 15.81
C ALA A 536 -8.38 11.24 16.80
N LEU A 537 -8.44 12.49 16.32
CA LEU A 537 -8.76 13.66 17.15
C LEU A 537 -10.19 13.60 17.69
N SER A 538 -11.17 13.24 16.86
CA SER A 538 -12.55 13.05 17.29
C SER A 538 -12.67 12.03 18.42
N SER A 539 -12.04 10.86 18.27
CA SER A 539 -12.01 9.84 19.34
C SER A 539 -11.27 10.30 20.60
N LEU A 540 -10.20 11.08 20.47
CA LEU A 540 -9.45 11.63 21.58
C LEU A 540 -10.28 12.67 22.35
N LEU A 541 -10.93 13.58 21.65
CA LEU A 541 -11.77 14.62 22.25
C LEU A 541 -12.99 14.03 22.96
N GLU A 542 -13.67 13.07 22.35
CA GLU A 542 -14.79 12.35 22.99
C GLU A 542 -14.34 11.66 24.30
N MET A 543 -13.15 11.06 24.30
CA MET A 543 -12.57 10.46 25.50
C MET A 543 -12.23 11.49 26.58
N MET A 544 -11.78 12.70 26.20
CA MET A 544 -11.34 13.74 27.14
C MET A 544 -12.49 14.55 27.72
N TRP A 545 -13.46 14.93 26.86
CA TRP A 545 -14.52 15.89 27.19
C TRP A 545 -15.85 15.23 27.51
N ALA A 546 -16.07 13.99 27.04
CA ALA A 546 -17.29 13.24 27.24
C ALA A 546 -18.52 14.02 26.70
N ASP A 547 -19.46 14.44 27.57
CA ASP A 547 -20.66 15.20 27.21
C ASP A 547 -20.39 16.64 26.77
N GLU A 548 -19.21 17.18 27.02
CA GLU A 548 -18.77 18.50 26.56
C GLU A 548 -18.13 18.48 25.15
N PHE A 549 -17.92 17.30 24.57
CA PHE A 549 -17.35 17.14 23.24
C PHE A 549 -18.34 17.64 22.18
N VAL A 550 -17.86 18.52 21.28
CA VAL A 550 -18.63 19.00 20.14
C VAL A 550 -18.35 18.07 18.94
N ASP A 551 -19.32 17.24 18.62
CA ASP A 551 -19.21 16.25 17.54
C ASP A 551 -19.36 16.91 16.16
N GLU A 552 -18.35 16.69 15.29
CA GLU A 552 -18.31 17.16 13.90
C GLU A 552 -18.42 15.97 12.96
N GLN A 553 -19.53 15.91 12.20
CA GLN A 553 -19.85 14.74 11.34
C GLN A 553 -18.81 14.46 10.25
N ASP A 554 -18.11 15.49 9.74
CA ASP A 554 -17.03 15.34 8.76
C ASP A 554 -15.72 14.80 9.38
N ALA A 555 -15.62 14.77 10.71
CA ALA A 555 -14.54 14.12 11.45
C ALA A 555 -14.85 12.66 11.81
N ARG A 556 -16.01 12.14 11.42
CA ARG A 556 -16.45 10.77 11.71
C ARG A 556 -16.42 9.88 10.47
N PHE A 557 -16.06 8.62 10.66
CA PHE A 557 -16.26 7.58 9.64
C PHE A 557 -17.75 7.27 9.47
N ILE A 558 -18.15 6.78 8.29
CA ILE A 558 -19.57 6.51 8.01
C ILE A 558 -20.25 5.62 9.06
N ASN A 559 -19.54 4.62 9.59
CA ASN A 559 -20.08 3.72 10.60
C ASN A 559 -20.46 4.45 11.90
N ASP A 560 -19.62 5.41 12.28
CA ASP A 560 -19.83 6.20 13.49
C ASP A 560 -20.93 7.25 13.31
N ARG A 561 -21.11 7.76 12.06
CA ARG A 561 -22.19 8.69 11.71
C ARG A 561 -23.57 8.05 11.75
N VAL A 562 -23.68 6.79 11.30
CA VAL A 562 -24.97 6.09 11.18
C VAL A 562 -25.15 4.98 12.21
N HIS A 563 -24.20 4.85 13.14
CA HIS A 563 -24.20 3.87 14.21
C HIS A 563 -24.51 2.44 13.74
N ALA A 564 -23.92 2.07 12.60
CA ALA A 564 -24.03 0.74 11.98
C ALA A 564 -22.77 0.46 11.13
N ASN A 565 -22.48 -0.80 10.86
CA ASN A 565 -21.29 -1.18 10.11
C ASN A 565 -21.61 -1.30 8.62
N ILE A 566 -20.98 -0.48 7.78
CA ILE A 566 -21.14 -0.53 6.32
C ILE A 566 -20.60 -1.85 5.77
N GLN A 567 -21.33 -2.43 4.81
CA GLN A 567 -21.02 -3.66 4.12
C GLN A 567 -20.54 -3.38 2.68
N ARG A 568 -19.98 -4.39 2.03
CA ARG A 568 -19.37 -4.27 0.70
C ARG A 568 -20.34 -3.75 -0.38
N ASP A 569 -21.59 -4.08 -0.27
CA ASP A 569 -22.68 -3.68 -1.20
C ASP A 569 -23.33 -2.33 -0.86
N GLY A 570 -22.77 -1.60 0.12
CA GLY A 570 -23.30 -0.33 0.58
C GLY A 570 -24.47 -0.43 1.58
N THR A 571 -24.94 -1.65 1.89
CA THR A 571 -25.88 -1.88 2.99
C THR A 571 -25.17 -1.85 4.34
N PHE A 572 -25.92 -2.00 5.43
CA PHE A 572 -25.40 -1.94 6.80
C PHE A 572 -25.77 -3.18 7.60
N SER A 573 -24.94 -3.50 8.58
CA SER A 573 -25.24 -4.50 9.59
C SER A 573 -25.81 -3.85 10.85
N VAL A 574 -26.88 -4.42 11.38
CA VAL A 574 -27.54 -4.04 12.63
C VAL A 574 -27.32 -5.13 13.66
N VAL A 575 -26.74 -4.76 14.80
CA VAL A 575 -26.41 -5.71 15.88
C VAL A 575 -27.11 -5.28 17.15
N PRO A 576 -28.28 -5.87 17.50
CA PRO A 576 -28.92 -5.63 18.77
C PRO A 576 -28.05 -6.11 19.93
N GLN A 577 -28.09 -5.41 21.06
CA GLN A 577 -27.33 -5.79 22.25
C GLN A 577 -27.89 -7.05 22.92
N MET A 578 -27.00 -7.98 23.19
CA MET A 578 -27.23 -9.16 24.01
C MET A 578 -26.14 -9.21 25.07
N LYS A 579 -26.39 -8.60 26.22
CA LYS A 579 -25.44 -8.44 27.31
C LYS A 579 -24.88 -9.78 27.77
N GLY A 580 -23.58 -9.93 27.78
CA GLY A 580 -22.92 -11.20 28.10
C GLY A 580 -23.26 -12.35 27.15
N GLY A 581 -23.83 -12.08 25.97
CA GLY A 581 -24.33 -13.10 25.05
C GLY A 581 -25.65 -13.73 25.46
N VAL A 582 -26.33 -13.17 26.49
CA VAL A 582 -27.63 -13.65 26.99
C VAL A 582 -28.77 -12.98 26.27
N THR A 583 -29.77 -13.75 25.86
CA THR A 583 -30.99 -13.26 25.21
C THR A 583 -32.23 -13.98 25.77
N ASN A 584 -33.40 -13.52 25.40
CA ASN A 584 -34.67 -14.11 25.78
C ASN A 584 -35.62 -14.30 24.60
N SER A 585 -36.72 -15.04 24.85
CA SER A 585 -37.65 -15.38 23.79
C SER A 585 -38.36 -14.17 23.18
N TRP A 586 -38.50 -13.06 23.92
CA TRP A 586 -39.10 -11.82 23.42
C TRP A 586 -38.12 -11.15 22.42
N GLN A 587 -36.86 -11.00 22.78
CA GLN A 587 -35.83 -10.41 21.89
C GLN A 587 -35.67 -11.21 20.61
N LEU A 588 -35.62 -12.55 20.71
CA LEU A 588 -35.56 -13.43 19.52
C LEU A 588 -36.75 -13.29 18.59
N ARG A 589 -37.98 -13.21 19.12
CA ARG A 589 -39.16 -12.95 18.32
C ARG A 589 -39.10 -11.57 17.65
N ARG A 590 -38.72 -10.55 18.37
CA ARG A 590 -38.60 -9.19 17.85
C ARG A 590 -37.60 -9.09 16.70
N ILE A 591 -36.43 -9.72 16.85
CA ILE A 591 -35.45 -9.80 15.78
C ILE A 591 -36.00 -10.47 14.52
N ALA A 592 -36.73 -11.58 14.68
CA ALA A 592 -37.35 -12.30 13.57
C ALA A 592 -38.42 -11.44 12.88
N GLU A 593 -39.35 -10.82 13.66
CA GLU A 593 -40.40 -9.94 13.12
C GLU A 593 -39.83 -8.76 12.34
N VAL A 594 -38.77 -8.13 12.86
CA VAL A 594 -38.08 -7.02 12.17
C VAL A 594 -37.39 -7.50 10.90
N ALA A 595 -36.71 -8.63 10.96
CA ALA A 595 -36.05 -9.19 9.78
C ALA A 595 -37.10 -9.50 8.65
N ASP A 596 -38.25 -10.06 8.98
CA ASP A 596 -39.34 -10.29 8.03
C ASP A 596 -39.91 -8.96 7.49
N LYS A 597 -40.18 -7.98 8.35
CA LYS A 597 -40.76 -6.69 7.97
C LYS A 597 -39.89 -5.91 6.97
N TYR A 598 -38.58 -5.89 7.17
CA TYR A 598 -37.65 -5.15 6.33
C TYR A 598 -36.95 -6.02 5.28
N ALA A 599 -37.41 -7.27 5.09
CA ALA A 599 -36.86 -8.24 4.16
C ALA A 599 -35.35 -8.37 4.27
N ILE A 600 -34.84 -8.45 5.50
CA ILE A 600 -33.39 -8.55 5.78
C ILE A 600 -32.87 -9.88 5.25
N PRO A 601 -31.90 -9.90 4.32
CA PRO A 601 -31.54 -11.11 3.59
C PRO A 601 -30.81 -12.14 4.43
N MET A 602 -30.17 -11.74 5.55
CA MET A 602 -29.40 -12.67 6.37
C MET A 602 -29.37 -12.27 7.86
N ILE A 603 -29.68 -13.25 8.71
CA ILE A 603 -29.45 -13.18 10.16
C ILE A 603 -28.30 -14.12 10.48
N LYS A 604 -27.24 -13.61 11.15
CA LYS A 604 -26.04 -14.39 11.44
C LYS A 604 -25.67 -14.38 12.91
N LEU A 605 -25.48 -15.58 13.47
CA LEU A 605 -24.83 -15.74 14.79
C LEU A 605 -23.33 -15.55 14.61
N THR A 606 -22.75 -14.64 15.38
CA THR A 606 -21.32 -14.31 15.29
C THR A 606 -20.51 -14.95 16.40
N GLY A 607 -19.19 -15.10 16.20
CA GLY A 607 -18.27 -15.61 17.23
C GLY A 607 -18.16 -14.74 18.49
N GLY A 608 -18.68 -13.51 18.46
CA GLY A 608 -18.79 -12.60 19.59
C GLY A 608 -20.07 -12.76 20.41
N GLN A 609 -20.83 -13.83 20.21
CA GLN A 609 -22.14 -14.10 20.86
C GLN A 609 -23.17 -13.01 20.57
N ARG A 610 -23.22 -12.54 19.31
CA ARG A 610 -24.15 -11.53 18.82
C ARG A 610 -24.96 -12.07 17.67
N ILE A 611 -26.18 -11.58 17.51
CA ILE A 611 -26.99 -11.76 16.31
C ILE A 611 -26.77 -10.52 15.43
N ASP A 612 -26.44 -10.75 14.18
CA ASP A 612 -26.12 -9.71 13.21
C ASP A 612 -27.15 -9.75 12.07
N LEU A 613 -27.85 -8.64 11.85
CA LEU A 613 -28.82 -8.45 10.79
C LEU A 613 -28.09 -7.79 9.60
N LEU A 614 -27.83 -8.56 8.56
CA LEU A 614 -27.02 -8.16 7.42
C LEU A 614 -27.90 -7.73 6.24
N GLY A 615 -27.49 -6.69 5.50
CA GLY A 615 -28.20 -6.21 4.30
C GLY A 615 -29.25 -5.13 4.59
N VAL A 616 -29.16 -4.42 5.71
CA VAL A 616 -30.08 -3.31 6.04
C VAL A 616 -29.74 -2.08 5.21
N ARG A 617 -30.72 -1.46 4.56
CA ARG A 617 -30.52 -0.22 3.82
C ARG A 617 -30.32 0.95 4.78
N LYS A 618 -29.51 1.94 4.38
CA LYS A 618 -29.18 3.10 5.20
C LYS A 618 -30.41 3.86 5.69
N GLU A 619 -31.37 4.07 4.79
CA GLU A 619 -32.61 4.77 5.07
C GLU A 619 -33.54 4.04 6.03
N ASP A 620 -33.41 2.72 6.13
CA ASP A 620 -34.24 1.91 7.02
C ASP A 620 -33.68 1.81 8.45
N LEU A 621 -32.41 2.21 8.69
CA LEU A 621 -31.74 2.08 9.98
C LEU A 621 -32.57 2.66 11.15
N PRO A 622 -33.09 3.91 11.10
CA PRO A 622 -33.85 4.46 12.21
C PRO A 622 -35.12 3.66 12.51
N ALA A 623 -35.86 3.21 11.46
CA ALA A 623 -37.09 2.46 11.61
C ALA A 623 -36.81 1.03 12.10
N VAL A 624 -35.76 0.37 11.62
CA VAL A 624 -35.31 -0.95 12.08
C VAL A 624 -34.98 -0.92 13.58
N TRP A 625 -34.22 0.08 14.05
CA TRP A 625 -33.88 0.22 15.46
C TRP A 625 -35.10 0.57 16.33
N ALA A 626 -36.00 1.41 15.84
CA ALA A 626 -37.24 1.72 16.53
C ALA A 626 -38.12 0.47 16.73
N ASP A 627 -38.21 -0.38 15.70
CA ASP A 627 -39.00 -1.62 15.77
C ASP A 627 -38.31 -2.70 16.61
N LEU A 628 -36.97 -2.75 16.60
CA LEU A 628 -36.22 -3.68 17.48
C LEU A 628 -36.44 -3.38 18.95
N ASP A 629 -36.54 -2.11 19.31
CA ASP A 629 -36.65 -1.63 20.71
C ASP A 629 -35.57 -2.24 21.62
N MET A 630 -34.33 -2.34 21.10
CA MET A 630 -33.17 -2.89 21.77
C MET A 630 -31.98 -1.91 21.64
N PRO A 631 -31.09 -1.86 22.65
CA PRO A 631 -29.88 -1.03 22.54
C PRO A 631 -28.91 -1.56 21.51
N SER A 632 -27.96 -0.71 21.12
CA SER A 632 -26.88 -1.04 20.19
C SER A 632 -25.86 -2.02 20.77
N GLY A 633 -25.52 -3.04 20.02
CA GLY A 633 -24.44 -3.99 20.36
C GLY A 633 -23.04 -3.54 19.96
N TYR A 634 -22.84 -2.31 19.48
CA TYR A 634 -21.57 -1.70 19.13
C TYR A 634 -20.62 -2.59 18.32
N ALA A 635 -21.08 -3.14 17.20
CA ALA A 635 -20.26 -3.92 16.29
C ALA A 635 -19.38 -3.05 15.37
N TYR A 636 -19.49 -1.74 15.44
CA TYR A 636 -18.81 -0.72 14.62
C TYR A 636 -17.90 0.17 15.47
N GLY A 637 -17.18 1.10 14.84
CA GLY A 637 -16.37 2.11 15.50
C GLY A 637 -15.14 1.60 16.26
N LYS A 638 -14.45 2.52 16.90
CA LYS A 638 -13.33 2.25 17.82
C LYS A 638 -13.82 2.39 19.24
N SER A 639 -14.45 1.34 19.76
CA SER A 639 -15.11 1.35 21.06
C SER A 639 -14.91 0.02 21.80
N PHE A 640 -15.34 0.01 23.05
CA PHE A 640 -15.45 -1.22 23.83
C PHE A 640 -16.65 -2.00 23.34
N ARG A 641 -16.41 -3.28 23.03
CA ARG A 641 -17.39 -4.19 22.43
C ARG A 641 -18.15 -4.96 23.49
N THR A 642 -19.19 -5.68 23.07
CA THR A 642 -19.89 -6.65 23.91
C THR A 642 -18.93 -7.63 24.57
N VAL A 643 -19.28 -8.09 25.78
CA VAL A 643 -18.48 -9.03 26.58
C VAL A 643 -18.95 -10.45 26.27
N LYS A 644 -18.02 -11.31 25.82
CA LYS A 644 -18.29 -12.73 25.63
C LYS A 644 -18.23 -13.46 26.94
N THR A 645 -19.24 -14.31 27.26
CA THR A 645 -19.26 -15.10 28.50
C THR A 645 -19.40 -16.59 28.23
N CYS A 646 -19.10 -17.41 29.21
CA CYS A 646 -19.57 -18.80 29.25
C CYS A 646 -20.77 -18.90 30.22
N VAL A 647 -21.40 -20.06 30.32
CA VAL A 647 -22.59 -20.25 31.18
C VAL A 647 -22.31 -20.24 32.68
N GLY A 648 -21.05 -20.09 33.11
CA GLY A 648 -20.62 -19.89 34.47
C GLY A 648 -20.99 -20.98 35.45
N SER A 649 -21.00 -20.63 36.76
CA SER A 649 -21.35 -21.52 37.88
C SER A 649 -22.82 -21.97 37.85
N ASP A 650 -23.71 -21.16 37.25
CA ASP A 650 -25.15 -21.43 37.28
C ASP A 650 -25.56 -22.69 36.53
N PHE A 651 -24.91 -22.96 35.38
CA PHE A 651 -25.28 -24.06 34.51
C PHE A 651 -24.11 -25.01 34.16
N CYS A 652 -22.90 -24.69 34.55
CA CYS A 652 -21.72 -25.53 34.28
C CYS A 652 -21.22 -26.21 35.57
N ARG A 653 -21.16 -27.56 35.57
CA ARG A 653 -20.60 -28.33 36.69
C ARG A 653 -19.13 -28.05 37.04
N TYR A 654 -18.41 -27.39 36.13
CA TYR A 654 -17.02 -26.99 36.31
C TYR A 654 -16.87 -25.49 36.57
N GLY A 655 -17.97 -24.74 36.64
CA GLY A 655 -17.99 -23.32 36.91
C GLY A 655 -17.51 -23.05 38.34
N LEU A 656 -16.51 -22.17 38.48
CA LEU A 656 -15.95 -21.70 39.74
C LEU A 656 -16.45 -20.29 40.09
N GLY A 657 -17.03 -19.59 39.10
CA GLY A 657 -17.59 -18.27 39.29
C GLY A 657 -18.69 -17.96 38.27
N ASP A 658 -19.59 -17.03 38.64
CA ASP A 658 -20.65 -16.54 37.78
C ASP A 658 -20.09 -15.58 36.70
N SER A 659 -19.62 -16.17 35.59
CA SER A 659 -19.08 -15.41 34.45
C SER A 659 -20.15 -14.63 33.70
N THR A 660 -21.41 -15.02 33.79
CA THR A 660 -22.51 -14.35 33.11
C THR A 660 -22.84 -13.02 33.80
N ALA A 661 -23.03 -13.03 35.10
CA ALA A 661 -23.31 -11.82 35.85
C ALA A 661 -22.15 -10.81 35.78
N LEU A 662 -20.89 -11.26 35.98
CA LEU A 662 -19.73 -10.39 35.87
C LEU A 662 -19.55 -9.85 34.46
N GLY A 663 -19.75 -10.66 33.39
CA GLY A 663 -19.69 -10.22 32.02
C GLY A 663 -20.74 -9.17 31.67
N ILE A 664 -21.97 -9.35 32.14
CA ILE A 664 -23.06 -8.36 32.01
C ILE A 664 -22.67 -7.05 32.71
N ALA A 665 -22.19 -7.11 33.96
CA ALA A 665 -21.75 -5.93 34.72
C ALA A 665 -20.66 -5.13 34.00
N LEU A 666 -19.65 -5.80 33.46
CA LEU A 666 -18.59 -5.17 32.66
C LEU A 666 -19.14 -4.54 31.37
N GLU A 667 -20.07 -5.22 30.69
CA GLU A 667 -20.68 -4.72 29.46
C GLU A 667 -21.57 -3.51 29.73
N GLU A 668 -22.41 -3.56 30.74
CA GLU A 668 -23.28 -2.45 31.12
C GLU A 668 -22.49 -1.19 31.46
N ARG A 669 -21.34 -1.36 32.11
CA ARG A 669 -20.53 -0.24 32.54
C ARG A 669 -19.66 0.38 31.42
N TYR A 670 -19.11 -0.41 30.53
CA TYR A 670 -18.05 0.06 29.64
C TYR A 670 -18.37 -0.02 28.15
N GLN A 671 -19.43 -0.71 27.74
CA GLN A 671 -19.76 -0.83 26.32
C GLN A 671 -19.99 0.52 25.65
N GLY A 672 -19.55 0.63 24.41
CA GLY A 672 -19.77 1.81 23.57
C GLY A 672 -18.79 2.96 23.81
N LEU A 673 -18.05 2.99 24.90
CA LEU A 673 -17.10 4.06 25.17
C LEU A 673 -16.00 4.14 24.12
N ALA A 674 -15.69 5.36 23.66
CA ALA A 674 -14.63 5.60 22.67
C ALA A 674 -13.27 5.13 23.16
N SER A 675 -12.47 4.62 22.22
CA SER A 675 -11.16 4.02 22.49
C SER A 675 -10.24 4.21 21.27
N PRO A 676 -8.91 4.26 21.45
CA PRO A 676 -7.97 4.37 20.32
C PRO A 676 -8.09 3.24 19.30
N ALA A 677 -8.49 2.04 19.73
CA ALA A 677 -8.79 0.90 18.85
C ALA A 677 -9.93 0.07 19.43
N LYS A 678 -10.54 -0.79 18.59
CA LYS A 678 -11.62 -1.68 19.08
C LYS A 678 -11.13 -2.59 20.21
N MET A 679 -11.92 -2.71 21.27
CA MET A 679 -11.64 -3.53 22.43
C MET A 679 -12.61 -4.71 22.52
N LYS A 680 -12.08 -5.92 22.72
CA LYS A 680 -12.86 -7.15 22.91
C LYS A 680 -12.63 -7.68 24.31
N LEU A 681 -13.73 -7.94 25.03
CA LEU A 681 -13.71 -8.44 26.38
C LEU A 681 -14.31 -9.84 26.47
N ALA A 682 -13.89 -10.62 27.46
CA ALA A 682 -14.54 -11.89 27.78
C ALA A 682 -14.35 -12.28 29.25
N VAL A 683 -15.37 -12.97 29.79
CA VAL A 683 -15.33 -13.54 31.13
C VAL A 683 -15.59 -15.04 31.04
N THR A 684 -14.78 -15.85 31.68
CA THR A 684 -14.97 -17.29 31.75
C THR A 684 -15.02 -17.77 33.20
N GLY A 685 -15.96 -18.66 33.47
CA GLY A 685 -16.25 -19.13 34.82
C GLY A 685 -15.28 -20.18 35.38
N CYS A 686 -14.24 -20.58 34.64
CA CYS A 686 -13.18 -21.48 35.11
C CYS A 686 -11.98 -21.48 34.16
N PRO A 687 -10.80 -22.05 34.54
CA PRO A 687 -9.58 -22.08 33.71
C PRO A 687 -9.69 -22.85 32.38
N ARG A 688 -10.83 -23.54 32.09
CA ARG A 688 -11.10 -24.16 30.77
C ARG A 688 -11.25 -23.16 29.63
N ASN A 689 -11.42 -21.88 29.98
CA ASN A 689 -11.40 -20.74 29.06
C ASN A 689 -12.40 -20.84 27.87
N CYS A 690 -13.61 -21.34 28.12
CA CYS A 690 -14.65 -21.52 27.08
C CYS A 690 -15.07 -20.23 26.37
N ALA A 691 -14.96 -19.07 27.03
CA ALA A 691 -15.24 -17.77 26.43
C ALA A 691 -14.00 -17.17 25.75
N GLU A 692 -12.87 -17.88 25.69
CA GLU A 692 -11.61 -17.42 25.10
C GLU A 692 -11.04 -16.14 25.76
N ALA A 693 -11.23 -15.98 27.06
CA ALA A 693 -10.82 -14.80 27.80
C ALA A 693 -9.32 -14.52 27.66
N LEU A 694 -8.47 -15.56 27.67
CA LEU A 694 -7.02 -15.42 27.57
C LEU A 694 -6.52 -14.82 26.23
N CYS A 695 -7.38 -14.76 25.20
CA CYS A 695 -7.05 -14.20 23.88
C CYS A 695 -7.84 -12.92 23.58
N LYS A 696 -8.26 -12.18 24.60
CA LYS A 696 -9.00 -10.91 24.46
C LYS A 696 -8.14 -9.73 24.89
N ASP A 697 -8.55 -8.56 24.46
CA ASP A 697 -7.91 -7.30 24.89
C ASP A 697 -7.94 -7.15 26.41
N LEU A 698 -9.07 -7.55 27.04
CA LEU A 698 -9.21 -7.77 28.46
C LEU A 698 -10.00 -9.07 28.68
N GLY A 699 -9.45 -10.00 29.41
CA GLY A 699 -10.05 -11.28 29.73
C GLY A 699 -10.07 -11.57 31.23
N VAL A 700 -11.15 -12.17 31.72
CA VAL A 700 -11.32 -12.49 33.16
C VAL A 700 -11.62 -13.98 33.30
N VAL A 701 -10.93 -14.63 34.24
CA VAL A 701 -11.01 -16.08 34.47
C VAL A 701 -11.27 -16.35 35.96
N ALA A 702 -12.36 -17.03 36.28
CA ALA A 702 -12.58 -17.50 37.68
C ALA A 702 -11.62 -18.64 37.98
N VAL A 703 -10.92 -18.58 39.12
CA VAL A 703 -9.92 -19.55 39.55
C VAL A 703 -10.28 -20.29 40.85
N GLY A 704 -11.46 -20.02 41.39
CA GLY A 704 -11.98 -20.62 42.65
C GLY A 704 -11.76 -19.74 43.87
N ASP A 705 -12.38 -20.13 44.97
CA ASP A 705 -12.35 -19.40 46.25
C ASP A 705 -12.77 -17.92 46.15
N GLY A 706 -13.69 -17.59 45.22
CA GLY A 706 -14.11 -16.21 44.94
C GLY A 706 -13.14 -15.40 44.09
N ARG A 707 -11.97 -15.92 43.74
CA ARG A 707 -10.90 -15.19 43.03
C ARG A 707 -11.06 -15.22 41.53
N TRP A 708 -10.59 -14.14 40.91
CA TRP A 708 -10.62 -13.89 39.48
C TRP A 708 -9.26 -13.44 38.96
N GLU A 709 -8.77 -14.02 37.89
CA GLU A 709 -7.57 -13.55 37.19
C GLU A 709 -7.96 -12.61 36.06
N ILE A 710 -7.36 -11.41 36.02
CA ILE A 710 -7.54 -10.43 34.96
C ILE A 710 -6.33 -10.53 34.02
N TYR A 711 -6.58 -10.77 32.75
CA TYR A 711 -5.56 -10.83 31.69
C TYR A 711 -5.74 -9.67 30.74
N VAL A 712 -4.64 -9.05 30.28
CA VAL A 712 -4.64 -7.92 29.36
C VAL A 712 -3.70 -8.14 28.18
N GLY A 713 -3.99 -7.54 27.02
CA GLY A 713 -3.13 -7.61 25.85
C GLY A 713 -3.20 -8.94 25.09
N GLY A 714 -4.29 -9.70 25.21
CA GLY A 714 -4.52 -10.90 24.41
C GLY A 714 -5.01 -10.59 23.00
N ALA A 715 -4.79 -11.53 22.07
CA ALA A 715 -5.24 -11.44 20.68
C ALA A 715 -5.54 -12.82 20.09
N ALA A 716 -6.57 -12.88 19.23
CA ALA A 716 -6.93 -14.06 18.45
C ALA A 716 -7.37 -13.61 17.04
N GLY A 717 -6.44 -13.27 16.21
CA GLY A 717 -6.63 -12.82 14.84
C GLY A 717 -5.40 -13.18 14.00
N ALA A 718 -4.93 -12.27 13.15
CA ALA A 718 -3.68 -12.45 12.40
C ALA A 718 -2.47 -12.67 13.34
N HIS A 719 -2.54 -12.08 14.55
CA HIS A 719 -1.58 -12.36 15.63
C HIS A 719 -2.32 -13.11 16.74
N ILE A 720 -1.72 -14.19 17.22
CA ILE A 720 -2.22 -14.99 18.33
C ILE A 720 -1.33 -14.70 19.54
N ARG A 721 -1.92 -14.18 20.61
CA ARG A 721 -1.21 -13.87 21.84
C ARG A 721 -2.07 -14.20 23.06
N LYS A 722 -1.53 -14.89 24.02
CA LYS A 722 -2.11 -15.00 25.36
C LYS A 722 -1.90 -13.65 26.08
N GLY A 723 -2.91 -13.14 26.76
CA GLY A 723 -2.79 -11.95 27.61
C GLY A 723 -1.86 -12.17 28.81
N ASP A 724 -1.27 -11.09 29.29
CA ASP A 724 -0.48 -11.07 30.51
C ASP A 724 -1.39 -10.95 31.76
N LEU A 725 -1.05 -11.62 32.83
CA LEU A 725 -1.78 -11.51 34.09
C LEU A 725 -1.58 -10.12 34.69
N LEU A 726 -2.67 -9.37 34.85
CA LEU A 726 -2.65 -8.04 35.47
C LEU A 726 -2.80 -8.15 37.00
N ALA A 727 -3.84 -8.82 37.47
CA ALA A 727 -4.18 -8.96 38.88
C ALA A 727 -4.99 -10.22 39.18
N THR A 728 -5.12 -10.58 40.46
CA THR A 728 -5.98 -11.68 40.93
C THR A 728 -6.83 -11.22 42.12
N PRO A 729 -7.88 -10.37 41.89
CA PRO A 729 -8.78 -9.91 42.93
C PRO A 729 -9.66 -11.04 43.50
N ASP A 730 -10.13 -10.82 44.70
CA ASP A 730 -10.91 -11.79 45.51
C ASP A 730 -12.44 -11.63 45.34
N ASP A 731 -12.87 -10.60 44.59
CA ASP A 731 -14.29 -10.30 44.39
C ASP A 731 -14.58 -9.69 43.01
N PRO A 732 -15.81 -9.82 42.46
CA PRO A 732 -16.21 -9.26 41.19
C PRO A 732 -16.21 -7.72 41.11
N GLU A 733 -16.42 -7.01 42.19
CA GLU A 733 -16.50 -5.54 42.23
C GLU A 733 -15.10 -4.94 41.98
N THR A 734 -14.10 -5.51 42.61
CA THR A 734 -12.69 -5.18 42.39
C THR A 734 -12.26 -5.52 40.96
N VAL A 735 -12.78 -6.62 40.35
CA VAL A 735 -12.54 -6.92 38.91
C VAL A 735 -13.06 -5.78 38.04
N VAL A 736 -14.30 -5.31 38.24
CA VAL A 736 -14.88 -4.22 37.47
C VAL A 736 -14.06 -2.93 37.62
N THR A 737 -13.65 -2.59 38.82
CA THR A 737 -12.83 -1.40 39.11
C THR A 737 -11.47 -1.47 38.39
N LEU A 738 -10.72 -2.56 38.56
CA LEU A 738 -9.40 -2.72 37.94
C LEU A 738 -9.49 -2.81 36.40
N ALA A 739 -10.55 -3.44 35.87
CA ALA A 739 -10.82 -3.44 34.43
C ALA A 739 -11.01 -2.01 33.92
N GLY A 740 -11.85 -1.19 34.59
CA GLY A 740 -12.08 0.21 34.23
C GLY A 740 -10.81 1.04 34.27
N ARG A 741 -10.01 0.87 35.33
CA ARG A 741 -8.74 1.58 35.52
C ARG A 741 -7.72 1.21 34.40
N PHE A 742 -7.58 -0.07 34.05
CA PHE A 742 -6.76 -0.49 32.91
C PHE A 742 -7.28 0.08 31.60
N LEU A 743 -8.60 0.02 31.37
CA LEU A 743 -9.22 0.55 30.16
C LEU A 743 -8.96 2.06 30.02
N GLN A 744 -9.04 2.83 31.09
CA GLN A 744 -8.75 4.26 31.10
C GLN A 744 -7.25 4.54 30.88
N TYR A 745 -6.39 3.78 31.53
CA TYR A 745 -4.95 3.88 31.35
C TYR A 745 -4.56 3.61 29.88
N TYR A 746 -5.16 2.59 29.27
CA TYR A 746 -4.98 2.30 27.85
C TYR A 746 -5.49 3.44 26.97
N ARG A 747 -6.68 3.97 27.21
CA ARG A 747 -7.25 5.10 26.44
C ARG A 747 -6.31 6.32 26.45
N GLU A 748 -5.67 6.61 27.54
CA GLU A 748 -4.78 7.78 27.70
C GLU A 748 -3.38 7.57 27.13
N ASN A 749 -2.86 6.33 27.10
CA ASN A 749 -1.46 6.04 26.79
C ASN A 749 -1.23 5.28 25.47
N ALA A 750 -2.27 4.74 24.84
CA ALA A 750 -2.15 4.06 23.56
C ALA A 750 -2.14 5.04 22.38
N ASN A 751 -1.37 4.75 21.34
CA ASN A 751 -1.40 5.47 20.10
C ASN A 751 -2.70 5.19 19.33
N TRP A 752 -3.02 6.02 18.34
CA TRP A 752 -4.18 5.79 17.49
C TRP A 752 -4.04 4.45 16.74
N LEU A 753 -5.09 3.64 16.79
CA LEU A 753 -5.19 2.27 16.26
C LEU A 753 -4.29 1.23 16.96
N GLU A 754 -3.52 1.59 17.96
CA GLU A 754 -2.71 0.65 18.72
C GLU A 754 -3.61 -0.29 19.54
N ARG A 755 -3.51 -1.60 19.26
CA ARG A 755 -4.24 -2.64 19.99
C ARG A 755 -3.53 -2.99 21.30
N THR A 756 -4.25 -3.50 22.25
CA THR A 756 -3.69 -3.90 23.57
C THR A 756 -2.56 -4.91 23.46
N TYR A 757 -2.59 -5.80 22.45
CA TYR A 757 -1.55 -6.81 22.27
C TYR A 757 -0.19 -6.22 21.82
N THR A 758 -0.17 -4.99 21.30
CA THR A 758 1.04 -4.20 21.02
C THR A 758 1.32 -3.21 22.15
N PHE A 759 0.29 -2.60 22.72
CA PHE A 759 0.39 -1.65 23.83
C PHE A 759 1.01 -2.28 25.09
N VAL A 760 0.51 -3.44 25.53
CA VAL A 760 0.99 -4.08 26.76
C VAL A 760 2.48 -4.45 26.71
N PRO A 761 3.01 -5.07 25.62
CA PRO A 761 4.45 -5.26 25.49
C PRO A 761 5.26 -3.97 25.39
N ARG A 762 4.74 -2.94 24.68
CA ARG A 762 5.43 -1.65 24.54
C ARG A 762 5.60 -0.91 25.88
N VAL A 763 4.56 -0.90 26.69
CA VAL A 763 4.59 -0.22 28.00
C VAL A 763 5.26 -1.09 29.07
N GLY A 764 5.09 -2.39 28.99
CA GLY A 764 5.52 -3.39 29.98
C GLY A 764 4.44 -3.66 31.04
N ILE A 765 4.14 -4.95 31.27
CA ILE A 765 3.08 -5.37 32.21
C ILE A 765 3.38 -4.93 33.65
N GLU A 766 4.64 -4.92 34.07
CA GLU A 766 5.02 -4.50 35.41
C GLU A 766 4.73 -3.01 35.66
N LYS A 767 4.99 -2.16 34.66
CA LYS A 767 4.62 -0.74 34.74
C LYS A 767 3.11 -0.53 34.79
N ILE A 768 2.37 -1.29 33.97
CA ILE A 768 0.91 -1.24 33.96
C ILE A 768 0.36 -1.68 35.34
N ARG A 769 0.92 -2.75 35.91
CA ARG A 769 0.53 -3.26 37.22
C ARG A 769 0.83 -2.24 38.32
N ALA A 770 2.01 -1.64 38.33
CA ALA A 770 2.39 -0.61 39.31
C ALA A 770 1.40 0.56 39.35
N VAL A 771 0.92 1.02 38.16
CA VAL A 771 -0.04 2.14 38.06
C VAL A 771 -1.47 1.69 38.35
N VAL A 772 -1.92 0.59 37.72
CA VAL A 772 -3.33 0.19 37.71
C VAL A 772 -3.73 -0.54 38.99
N VAL A 773 -2.84 -1.39 39.53
CA VAL A 773 -3.12 -2.28 40.67
C VAL A 773 -2.52 -1.72 41.93
N ASP A 774 -1.21 -1.43 41.92
CA ASP A 774 -0.45 -1.04 43.13
C ASP A 774 -0.54 0.45 43.43
N ASP A 775 -0.99 1.26 42.47
CA ASP A 775 -1.13 2.72 42.56
C ASP A 775 0.14 3.44 43.07
N THR A 776 1.28 2.99 42.61
CA THR A 776 2.59 3.53 43.05
C THR A 776 2.74 5.01 42.74
N ASP A 777 2.10 5.50 41.70
CA ASP A 777 2.15 6.90 41.24
C ASP A 777 0.99 7.76 41.77
N GLY A 778 0.07 7.20 42.52
CA GLY A 778 -1.14 7.89 43.04
C GLY A 778 -2.12 8.32 41.93
N LEU A 779 -2.17 7.56 40.82
CA LEU A 779 -3.00 7.90 39.64
C LEU A 779 -4.36 7.21 39.63
N ALA A 780 -4.58 6.23 40.51
CA ALA A 780 -5.77 5.37 40.47
C ALA A 780 -7.09 6.17 40.61
N GLU A 781 -7.20 7.06 41.62
CA GLU A 781 -8.39 7.88 41.82
C GLU A 781 -8.70 8.75 40.59
N GLY A 782 -7.67 9.35 39.99
CA GLY A 782 -7.83 10.15 38.79
C GLY A 782 -8.28 9.34 37.56
N LEU A 783 -7.77 8.12 37.38
CA LEU A 783 -8.18 7.21 36.29
C LEU A 783 -9.64 6.77 36.51
N ASP A 784 -10.02 6.41 37.73
CA ASP A 784 -11.37 5.99 38.08
C ASP A 784 -12.37 7.13 37.85
N ALA A 785 -12.03 8.37 38.26
CA ALA A 785 -12.89 9.55 38.08
C ALA A 785 -13.11 9.89 36.60
N ARG A 786 -12.07 9.84 35.78
CA ARG A 786 -12.20 10.11 34.33
C ARG A 786 -12.96 9.00 33.61
N MET A 787 -12.76 7.74 34.00
CA MET A 787 -13.59 6.64 33.52
C MET A 787 -15.05 6.84 33.89
N GLN A 788 -15.33 7.24 35.13
CA GLN A 788 -16.70 7.50 35.60
C GLN A 788 -17.35 8.65 34.82
N LYS A 789 -16.64 9.76 34.56
CA LYS A 789 -17.16 10.85 33.70
C LYS A 789 -17.59 10.32 32.33
N SER A 790 -16.80 9.44 31.69
CA SER A 790 -17.16 8.85 30.42
C SER A 790 -18.38 7.92 30.52
N VAL A 791 -18.50 7.15 31.62
CA VAL A 791 -19.65 6.27 31.87
C VAL A 791 -20.93 7.08 32.07
N ASP A 792 -20.87 8.16 32.85
CA ASP A 792 -22.03 9.02 33.12
C ASP A 792 -22.53 9.78 31.85
N ALA A 793 -21.60 10.11 30.96
CA ALA A 793 -21.91 10.79 29.70
C ALA A 793 -22.41 9.84 28.59
N TYR A 794 -22.22 8.53 28.73
CA TYR A 794 -22.65 7.58 27.72
C TYR A 794 -24.15 7.65 27.45
N ARG A 795 -24.48 7.63 26.15
CA ARG A 795 -25.87 7.54 25.64
C ARG A 795 -25.90 6.50 24.52
N ASP A 796 -26.94 5.66 24.54
CA ASP A 796 -27.16 4.73 23.45
C ASP A 796 -27.65 5.47 22.18
N PRO A 797 -26.99 5.35 21.04
CA PRO A 797 -27.31 6.15 19.87
C PRO A 797 -28.72 5.89 19.29
N TRP A 798 -29.32 4.74 19.60
CA TRP A 798 -30.60 4.35 19.06
C TRP A 798 -31.75 4.39 20.08
N GLN A 799 -31.43 4.34 21.36
CA GLN A 799 -32.45 4.54 22.42
C GLN A 799 -32.54 6.01 22.82
N ASP A 800 -31.41 6.69 22.93
CA ASP A 800 -31.34 8.07 23.43
C ASP A 800 -31.18 9.12 22.29
N GLY A 801 -30.69 8.71 21.12
CA GLY A 801 -30.33 9.55 19.99
C GLY A 801 -30.90 9.12 18.64
N ARG A 802 -32.19 8.79 18.57
CA ARG A 802 -32.85 8.28 17.34
C ARG A 802 -32.97 9.29 16.22
N GLU A 803 -32.94 10.59 16.53
CA GLU A 803 -33.09 11.64 15.55
C GLU A 803 -31.76 11.93 14.83
N PRO A 804 -31.81 12.26 13.51
CA PRO A 804 -30.60 12.64 12.79
C PRO A 804 -29.91 13.85 13.44
N VAL A 805 -28.65 13.74 13.77
CA VAL A 805 -27.82 14.86 14.27
C VAL A 805 -27.59 15.89 13.16
N THR A 806 -27.54 15.44 11.89
CA THR A 806 -27.40 16.30 10.73
C THR A 806 -28.47 15.99 9.69
N GLU A 807 -28.89 17.04 8.96
CA GLU A 807 -29.85 16.87 7.86
C GLU A 807 -29.30 15.89 6.81
N GLY A 808 -30.08 14.87 6.48
CA GLY A 808 -29.72 13.88 5.48
C GLY A 808 -28.81 12.74 5.95
N GLN A 809 -28.50 12.63 7.24
CA GLN A 809 -27.64 11.57 7.82
C GLN A 809 -28.04 10.17 7.35
N PHE A 810 -29.33 9.87 7.24
CA PHE A 810 -29.87 8.59 6.80
C PHE A 810 -30.47 8.60 5.40
N ARG A 811 -30.25 9.65 4.59
CA ARG A 811 -30.69 9.64 3.20
C ARG A 811 -30.00 8.51 2.41
N PRO A 812 -30.70 7.89 1.45
CA PRO A 812 -30.08 6.92 0.56
C PRO A 812 -28.78 7.47 -0.02
N SER A 813 -27.77 6.65 -0.14
CA SER A 813 -26.61 7.01 -0.94
C SER A 813 -27.12 7.31 -2.35
N LEU A 814 -26.80 8.49 -2.88
CA LEU A 814 -27.14 8.80 -4.27
C LEU A 814 -26.55 7.67 -5.13
N PRO A 815 -27.35 7.06 -6.04
CA PRO A 815 -26.72 6.23 -7.04
C PRO A 815 -25.65 7.09 -7.73
N LEU A 816 -24.46 6.56 -7.92
CA LEU A 816 -23.43 7.22 -8.70
C LEU A 816 -24.07 7.58 -10.05
N LEU A 817 -24.48 8.84 -10.20
CA LEU A 817 -24.96 9.32 -11.48
C LEU A 817 -23.77 9.24 -12.42
N PRO A 818 -23.89 8.59 -13.58
CA PRO A 818 -22.83 8.66 -14.56
C PRO A 818 -22.58 10.15 -14.84
N LEU A 819 -21.31 10.56 -14.68
CA LEU A 819 -20.92 11.92 -15.04
C LEU A 819 -21.42 12.20 -16.46
N PRO A 820 -22.08 13.35 -16.73
CA PRO A 820 -22.49 13.68 -18.08
C PRO A 820 -21.26 13.62 -18.98
N GLN A 821 -21.33 12.81 -20.04
CA GLN A 821 -20.28 12.76 -21.05
C GLN A 821 -20.08 14.18 -21.56
N VAL A 822 -18.94 14.77 -21.22
CA VAL A 822 -18.52 16.03 -21.86
C VAL A 822 -18.24 15.67 -23.32
N PRO A 823 -18.95 16.26 -24.30
CA PRO A 823 -18.68 15.99 -25.68
C PRO A 823 -17.26 16.45 -25.98
N VAL A 824 -16.40 15.51 -26.34
CA VAL A 824 -15.07 15.82 -26.88
C VAL A 824 -15.29 16.57 -28.17
N ARG A 825 -14.92 17.84 -28.21
CA ARG A 825 -14.85 18.66 -29.41
C ARG A 825 -13.54 18.42 -30.14
#